data_4c8be3ffe98368cc3a5fb477713668db
#
_entry.id   4c8be3ffe98368cc3a5fb477713668db
#
_cell.length_a   1.000
_cell.length_b   1.000
_cell.length_c   1.000
_cell.angle_alpha   90.00
_cell.angle_beta   90.00
_cell.angle_gamma   90.00
#
_symmetry.space_group_name_H-M   'P 1'
#
loop_
_entity.id
_entity.type
_entity.pdbx_description
1 polymer ?
#
loop_
_entity_poly.entity_id
_entity_poly.type
_entity_poly.pdbx_seq_one_letter_code
_entity_poly.pdbx_strand_id
1 'polypeptide(L)'
;MSFLASALFAGLIPLVAAPVIVHFLNKRYPQFFAFPTIKNLQLTVGRRSWLYRNRHRILMLLRTIFLILLLLVFLKPVLHEFGDPAAAKKQRQVVILFDHSLSMEHLAGGVRARRRGIAEARKIVDALDAGDLVNVVAVDHKMPTCFIDLSTNHREANRFIEALGAGASEADFTKANAEATRLLKGNTNSVAGEIYYVSDFQRKNWANVDFSMIPPQVRLFFVDVAKGDRANRGILNATIDQSQLLTGAGVMVEVTVGNYSDADFNGKLTGVVDRQIKIESDVIADPWSQARVRLLVPAGKPGIHRCELRLPDDSLPEDNRYFFTFEVREKDEVLILSDPQTAAKNSVFFLQTALNPYADKRGSILPSTKSLSDLTSTDLAGVSRLFITGASRIDDEKARMLARFLFDGGGIIYFLDSPNDPVNLDALGRAASADFLPLKLGERREAKNVGSEVQQILRGEFRSRFLKMFEGSARQDLSLLEFYDFYSAVTTGNGQILLHYADETPAMAASSHGLGTMLFMNFSVGELSSNLARQRAFPAWIQFLVHALSIEEPRKIAHQVGGQIEAEVWRTDLRSGEFLRPDGKAIQPRTEARGERYAVSFPADRTGFYQFTGSREQNIFAVNSPAAETDLRQIDQEELPKFFDHPDQDAHFIEGATDFRHIADGRPIFHWFLFGAVLFLMLETGFQGLIKRVSS
;
A
#
# COMPACT_ATOMS: atom_id res chain seq x y z
N MET A 1 25.33 -40.58 13.69
CA MET A 1 23.93 -40.96 13.98
C MET A 1 23.60 -40.54 15.40
N SER A 2 22.57 -39.76 15.57
CA SER A 2 21.94 -39.49 16.87
C SER A 2 20.57 -40.16 16.94
N PHE A 3 20.05 -40.39 18.16
CA PHE A 3 18.77 -41.01 18.38
C PHE A 3 17.84 -40.02 19.06
N LEU A 4 16.73 -39.72 18.41
CA LEU A 4 15.73 -38.76 18.90
C LEU A 4 14.98 -39.21 20.16
N ALA A 5 14.94 -40.52 20.43
CA ALA A 5 14.22 -41.12 21.55
C ALA A 5 15.11 -41.98 22.46
N SER A 6 16.28 -41.44 22.84
CA SER A 6 17.27 -42.15 23.64
C SER A 6 16.76 -42.65 24.99
N ALA A 7 15.78 -42.01 25.61
CA ALA A 7 15.17 -42.42 26.87
C ALA A 7 14.38 -43.75 26.76
N LEU A 8 13.88 -44.12 25.57
CA LEU A 8 13.17 -45.38 25.33
C LEU A 8 14.12 -46.57 25.18
N PHE A 9 15.43 -46.30 24.97
CA PHE A 9 16.43 -47.35 24.70
C PHE A 9 16.55 -48.36 25.83
N ALA A 10 16.62 -47.90 27.07
CA ALA A 10 16.79 -48.74 28.23
C ALA A 10 15.57 -49.70 28.49
N GLY A 11 14.35 -49.24 28.14
CA GLY A 11 13.13 -50.04 28.34
C GLY A 11 12.86 -51.10 27.26
N LEU A 12 13.40 -50.90 26.04
CA LEU A 12 13.11 -51.77 24.87
C LEU A 12 14.16 -52.87 24.62
N ILE A 13 15.38 -52.76 25.19
CA ILE A 13 16.44 -53.77 25.07
C ILE A 13 15.98 -55.18 25.51
N PRO A 14 15.26 -55.37 26.65
CA PRO A 14 14.79 -56.67 27.08
C PRO A 14 13.85 -57.32 26.06
N LEU A 15 13.11 -56.56 25.29
CA LEU A 15 12.17 -57.04 24.28
C LEU A 15 12.90 -57.74 23.10
N VAL A 16 14.09 -57.24 22.72
CA VAL A 16 14.94 -57.81 21.69
C VAL A 16 15.52 -59.19 22.13
N ALA A 17 15.76 -59.36 23.43
CA ALA A 17 16.23 -60.62 24.00
C ALA A 17 15.13 -61.68 24.09
N ALA A 18 13.86 -61.34 24.04
CA ALA A 18 12.73 -62.25 24.24
C ALA A 18 12.74 -63.48 23.31
N PRO A 19 12.98 -63.34 21.96
CA PRO A 19 13.04 -64.53 21.10
C PRO A 19 14.15 -65.53 21.49
N VAL A 20 15.29 -65.02 21.95
CA VAL A 20 16.44 -65.78 22.37
C VAL A 20 16.11 -66.51 23.69
N ILE A 21 15.56 -65.83 24.65
CA ILE A 21 15.14 -66.38 25.96
C ILE A 21 14.09 -67.43 25.74
N VAL A 22 13.05 -67.19 24.93
CA VAL A 22 12.01 -68.19 24.61
C VAL A 22 12.61 -69.42 23.90
N HIS A 23 13.61 -69.25 23.04
CA HIS A 23 14.28 -70.34 22.37
C HIS A 23 15.02 -71.25 23.36
N PHE A 24 15.71 -70.70 24.36
CA PHE A 24 16.41 -71.48 25.40
C PHE A 24 15.45 -72.13 26.38
N LEU A 25 14.35 -71.44 26.76
CA LEU A 25 13.33 -71.98 27.65
C LEU A 25 12.55 -73.15 27.02
N ASN A 26 12.38 -73.13 25.69
CA ASN A 26 11.57 -74.12 24.96
C ASN A 26 12.42 -75.36 24.42
N LYS A 27 13.62 -75.47 24.90
CA LYS A 27 14.52 -76.62 24.51
C LYS A 27 14.02 -77.92 25.14
N ARG A 28 13.17 -78.66 24.39
CA ARG A 28 12.73 -79.98 24.80
C ARG A 28 13.89 -80.95 24.67
N TYR A 29 14.20 -81.66 25.72
CA TYR A 29 15.16 -82.79 25.67
C TYR A 29 14.54 -83.88 24.88
N PRO A 30 15.25 -84.54 23.86
CA PRO A 30 14.73 -85.67 23.12
C PRO A 30 14.64 -86.83 24.03
N GLN A 31 13.47 -87.44 24.12
CA GLN A 31 13.34 -88.82 24.72
C GLN A 31 13.80 -89.83 23.67
N PHE A 32 14.74 -90.61 24.05
CA PHE A 32 15.26 -91.73 23.18
C PHE A 32 14.34 -92.93 23.30
N PHE A 33 13.69 -93.29 22.18
CA PHE A 33 13.00 -94.53 22.02
C PHE A 33 13.82 -95.48 21.09
N ALA A 34 14.14 -96.68 21.54
CA ALA A 34 14.83 -97.71 20.73
C ALA A 34 13.86 -98.29 19.70
N PHE A 35 14.04 -98.03 18.42
CA PHE A 35 13.23 -98.60 17.33
C PHE A 35 14.04 -99.55 16.46
N PRO A 36 13.57 -100.83 16.21
CA PRO A 36 14.41 -101.89 15.61
C PRO A 36 14.69 -101.75 14.11
N THR A 37 14.10 -100.81 13.34
CA THR A 37 14.21 -100.75 11.87
C THR A 37 14.75 -99.44 11.33
N ILE A 38 15.73 -98.81 11.99
CA ILE A 38 16.33 -97.55 11.63
C ILE A 38 17.12 -97.58 10.31
N LYS A 39 17.61 -98.74 9.87
CA LYS A 39 18.53 -98.86 8.73
C LYS A 39 17.89 -98.47 7.37
N ASN A 40 16.59 -98.61 7.18
CA ASN A 40 15.88 -98.28 5.94
C ASN A 40 15.36 -96.85 5.89
N LEU A 41 15.21 -96.16 7.02
CA LEU A 41 14.83 -94.76 7.09
C LEU A 41 15.99 -93.79 6.85
N GLN A 42 17.24 -94.21 7.12
CA GLN A 42 18.40 -93.35 6.96
C GLN A 42 18.72 -93.02 5.50
N LEU A 43 18.31 -93.83 4.52
CA LEU A 43 18.57 -93.57 3.10
C LEU A 43 17.66 -92.54 2.47
N THR A 44 16.47 -92.24 3.06
CA THR A 44 15.49 -91.28 2.51
C THR A 44 15.63 -89.89 3.08
N VAL A 45 16.31 -89.72 4.21
CA VAL A 45 16.37 -88.46 4.94
C VAL A 45 17.61 -87.61 4.62
N GLY A 46 18.54 -88.15 3.79
CA GLY A 46 19.88 -87.58 3.65
C GLY A 46 20.05 -86.27 2.95
N ARG A 47 19.09 -85.76 2.17
CA ARG A 47 19.24 -84.53 1.39
C ARG A 47 18.45 -83.29 1.84
N ARG A 48 17.51 -83.42 2.81
CA ARG A 48 16.68 -82.26 3.28
C ARG A 48 16.96 -81.87 4.73
N SER A 49 18.03 -82.31 5.35
CA SER A 49 18.15 -82.20 6.81
C SER A 49 18.70 -80.88 7.37
N TRP A 50 19.42 -80.06 6.59
CA TRP A 50 20.08 -78.92 7.16
C TRP A 50 19.08 -77.78 7.51
N LEU A 51 18.14 -77.46 6.61
CA LEU A 51 17.09 -76.41 6.83
C LEU A 51 16.14 -76.85 7.96
N TYR A 52 15.76 -78.11 7.99
CA TYR A 52 14.89 -78.68 9.05
C TYR A 52 15.58 -78.75 10.41
N ARG A 53 16.83 -79.07 10.45
CA ARG A 53 17.61 -79.19 11.69
C ARG A 53 17.88 -77.78 12.30
N ASN A 54 17.98 -76.74 11.47
CA ASN A 54 18.25 -75.42 11.90
C ASN A 54 16.99 -74.46 11.86
N ARG A 55 15.80 -74.97 11.55
CA ARG A 55 14.56 -74.15 11.41
C ARG A 55 14.30 -73.23 12.59
N HIS A 56 14.44 -73.76 13.82
CA HIS A 56 14.21 -72.96 15.01
C HIS A 56 15.25 -71.84 15.22
N ARG A 57 16.50 -72.13 14.82
CA ARG A 57 17.56 -71.09 14.86
C ARG A 57 17.37 -70.04 13.81
N ILE A 58 16.94 -70.37 12.60
CA ILE A 58 16.66 -69.47 11.51
C ILE A 58 15.45 -68.55 11.88
N LEU A 59 14.37 -69.11 12.38
CA LEU A 59 13.20 -68.37 12.83
C LEU A 59 13.54 -67.49 14.02
N MET A 60 14.33 -67.94 14.98
CA MET A 60 14.81 -67.11 16.07
C MET A 60 15.61 -65.88 15.56
N LEU A 61 16.51 -66.12 14.62
CA LEU A 61 17.36 -65.09 14.04
C LEU A 61 16.53 -64.06 13.25
N LEU A 62 15.57 -64.51 12.43
CA LEU A 62 14.67 -63.67 11.69
C LEU A 62 13.82 -62.75 12.64
N ARG A 63 13.27 -63.30 13.71
CA ARG A 63 12.52 -62.56 14.73
C ARG A 63 13.38 -61.57 15.48
N THR A 64 14.60 -61.93 15.83
CA THR A 64 15.52 -61.03 16.53
C THR A 64 15.89 -59.86 15.64
N ILE A 65 16.22 -60.11 14.35
CA ILE A 65 16.51 -59.02 13.40
C ILE A 65 15.29 -58.14 13.19
N PHE A 66 14.09 -58.70 13.03
CA PHE A 66 12.85 -57.95 12.93
C PHE A 66 12.66 -57.01 14.13
N LEU A 67 12.83 -57.54 15.37
CA LEU A 67 12.69 -56.73 16.57
C LEU A 67 13.77 -55.64 16.70
N ILE A 68 15.01 -55.93 16.26
CA ILE A 68 16.07 -54.92 16.22
C ILE A 68 15.71 -53.81 15.23
N LEU A 69 15.27 -54.16 14.02
CA LEU A 69 14.86 -53.18 13.03
C LEU A 69 13.67 -52.34 13.51
N LEU A 70 12.68 -52.99 14.15
CA LEU A 70 11.52 -52.33 14.72
C LEU A 70 11.95 -51.38 15.85
N LEU A 71 12.86 -51.79 16.71
CA LEU A 71 13.46 -50.94 17.75
C LEU A 71 14.11 -49.71 17.12
N LEU A 72 14.89 -49.89 16.04
CA LEU A 72 15.52 -48.77 15.32
C LEU A 72 14.51 -47.81 14.70
N VAL A 73 13.34 -48.30 14.23
CA VAL A 73 12.24 -47.44 13.79
C VAL A 73 11.74 -46.55 14.92
N PHE A 74 11.51 -47.09 16.12
CA PHE A 74 11.05 -46.29 17.28
C PHE A 74 12.10 -45.31 17.78
N LEU A 75 13.39 -45.63 17.65
CA LEU A 75 14.49 -44.79 18.04
C LEU A 75 14.71 -43.61 17.09
N LYS A 76 14.03 -43.62 15.91
CA LYS A 76 14.15 -42.59 14.88
C LYS A 76 15.60 -42.14 14.64
N PRO A 77 16.49 -43.03 14.15
CA PRO A 77 17.87 -42.65 13.89
C PRO A 77 17.95 -41.60 12.81
N VAL A 78 18.82 -40.60 13.03
CA VAL A 78 19.07 -39.48 12.13
C VAL A 78 20.49 -39.59 11.61
N LEU A 79 20.66 -39.52 10.29
CA LEU A 79 21.98 -39.43 9.65
C LEU A 79 22.37 -37.95 9.60
N HIS A 80 23.47 -37.62 10.24
CA HIS A 80 24.21 -36.39 9.98
C HIS A 80 25.07 -36.66 8.73
N GLU A 81 25.11 -35.70 7.83
CA GLU A 81 26.01 -35.79 6.68
C GLU A 81 27.43 -36.16 7.14
N PHE A 82 28.04 -37.13 6.45
CA PHE A 82 29.41 -37.51 6.67
C PHE A 82 30.33 -36.36 6.29
N GLY A 83 30.61 -35.49 7.24
CA GLY A 83 31.53 -34.38 7.13
C GLY A 83 32.16 -34.18 8.50
N ASP A 84 33.45 -34.13 8.55
CA ASP A 84 34.38 -33.81 9.61
C ASP A 84 33.80 -33.71 11.05
N PRO A 85 34.27 -34.50 12.03
CA PRO A 85 33.83 -34.41 13.43
C PRO A 85 33.97 -33.02 14.05
N ALA A 86 34.79 -32.11 13.44
CA ALA A 86 34.92 -30.71 13.80
C ALA A 86 33.70 -29.88 13.34
N ALA A 87 32.87 -30.37 12.42
CA ALA A 87 31.66 -29.70 11.97
C ALA A 87 30.48 -29.81 12.97
N ALA A 88 30.56 -30.68 13.94
CA ALA A 88 29.49 -30.97 14.90
C ALA A 88 29.20 -29.87 15.94
N LYS A 89 29.84 -28.71 15.87
CA LYS A 89 29.56 -27.52 16.70
C LYS A 89 29.75 -26.22 15.92
N LYS A 90 29.20 -26.13 14.71
CA LYS A 90 29.16 -24.84 14.03
C LYS A 90 28.04 -24.00 14.65
N GLN A 91 28.40 -22.81 15.13
CA GLN A 91 27.46 -21.78 15.58
C GLN A 91 26.45 -21.49 14.46
N ARG A 92 25.16 -21.59 14.74
CA ARG A 92 24.09 -21.27 13.78
C ARG A 92 23.92 -19.74 13.69
N GLN A 93 23.58 -19.25 12.50
CA GLN A 93 23.24 -17.87 12.23
C GLN A 93 21.80 -17.81 11.71
N VAL A 94 20.89 -17.32 12.52
CA VAL A 94 19.46 -17.36 12.27
C VAL A 94 18.90 -15.96 12.11
N VAL A 95 18.20 -15.73 10.99
CA VAL A 95 17.41 -14.51 10.78
C VAL A 95 15.94 -14.90 10.71
N ILE A 96 15.12 -14.32 11.57
CA ILE A 96 13.67 -14.51 11.57
C ILE A 96 13.04 -13.29 10.89
N LEU A 97 12.45 -13.50 9.73
CA LEU A 97 11.64 -12.52 9.02
C LEU A 97 10.18 -12.73 9.42
N PHE A 98 9.73 -11.89 10.35
CA PHE A 98 8.38 -11.97 10.89
C PHE A 98 7.46 -11.05 10.10
N ASP A 99 6.46 -11.61 9.42
CA ASP A 99 5.44 -10.86 8.70
C ASP A 99 4.64 -9.98 9.64
N HIS A 100 4.70 -8.67 9.41
CA HIS A 100 4.01 -7.67 10.21
C HIS A 100 3.03 -6.86 9.35
N SER A 101 2.47 -7.52 8.31
CA SER A 101 1.43 -6.96 7.44
C SER A 101 0.05 -6.95 8.11
N LEU A 102 -0.90 -6.25 7.48
CA LEU A 102 -2.28 -6.21 7.96
C LEU A 102 -2.93 -7.60 7.93
N SER A 103 -2.68 -8.43 6.92
CA SER A 103 -3.27 -9.76 6.78
C SER A 103 -2.97 -10.67 7.99
N MET A 104 -1.86 -10.43 8.69
CA MET A 104 -1.51 -11.12 9.93
C MET A 104 -2.48 -10.83 11.11
N GLU A 105 -3.35 -9.82 10.99
CA GLU A 105 -4.41 -9.56 11.96
C GLU A 105 -5.67 -10.42 11.72
N HIS A 106 -5.71 -11.20 10.63
CA HIS A 106 -6.80 -12.11 10.34
C HIS A 106 -7.10 -13.06 11.50
N LEU A 107 -8.38 -13.14 11.87
CA LEU A 107 -8.91 -13.91 13.02
C LEU A 107 -9.43 -15.26 12.53
N ALA A 108 -8.82 -16.36 12.95
CA ALA A 108 -9.30 -17.71 12.69
C ALA A 108 -9.33 -18.53 13.97
N GLY A 109 -10.48 -19.14 14.28
CA GLY A 109 -10.66 -19.91 15.50
C GLY A 109 -10.46 -19.12 16.79
N GLY A 110 -10.77 -17.82 16.79
CA GLY A 110 -10.61 -16.92 17.94
C GLY A 110 -9.18 -16.44 18.19
N VAL A 111 -8.21 -16.80 17.32
CA VAL A 111 -6.80 -16.40 17.45
C VAL A 111 -6.34 -15.72 16.16
N ARG A 112 -5.67 -14.57 16.29
CA ARG A 112 -5.09 -13.83 15.16
C ARG A 112 -3.85 -14.57 14.61
N ALA A 113 -3.61 -14.49 13.28
CA ALA A 113 -2.45 -15.09 12.65
C ALA A 113 -1.13 -14.57 13.28
N ARG A 114 -1.04 -13.28 13.57
CA ARG A 114 0.09 -12.69 14.29
C ARG A 114 0.38 -13.36 15.63
N ARG A 115 -0.65 -13.70 16.42
CA ARG A 115 -0.46 -14.38 17.71
C ARG A 115 0.10 -15.79 17.53
N ARG A 116 -0.35 -16.50 16.50
CA ARG A 116 0.24 -17.79 16.11
C ARG A 116 1.68 -17.63 15.67
N GLY A 117 1.97 -16.60 14.83
CA GLY A 117 3.31 -16.28 14.39
C GLY A 117 4.27 -15.98 15.55
N ILE A 118 3.84 -15.18 16.53
CA ILE A 118 4.61 -14.91 17.75
C ILE A 118 4.96 -16.21 18.49
N ALA A 119 4.00 -17.13 18.61
CA ALA A 119 4.24 -18.40 19.27
C ALA A 119 5.25 -19.28 18.50
N GLU A 120 5.17 -19.33 17.16
CA GLU A 120 6.11 -20.10 16.35
C GLU A 120 7.50 -19.43 16.32
N ALA A 121 7.59 -18.12 16.16
CA ALA A 121 8.88 -17.40 16.19
C ALA A 121 9.62 -17.60 17.53
N ARG A 122 8.90 -17.61 18.63
CA ARG A 122 9.49 -17.90 19.96
C ARG A 122 10.02 -19.33 20.05
N LYS A 123 9.29 -20.31 19.53
CA LYS A 123 9.78 -21.71 19.49
C LYS A 123 11.08 -21.83 18.69
N ILE A 124 11.22 -21.05 17.59
CA ILE A 124 12.47 -21.01 16.83
C ILE A 124 13.60 -20.49 17.72
N VAL A 125 13.40 -19.35 18.40
CA VAL A 125 14.41 -18.77 19.30
C VAL A 125 14.74 -19.71 20.47
N ASP A 126 13.73 -20.37 21.07
CA ASP A 126 13.89 -21.29 22.20
C ASP A 126 14.58 -22.62 21.80
N ALA A 127 14.63 -22.93 20.50
CA ALA A 127 15.33 -24.09 19.95
C ALA A 127 16.81 -23.82 19.66
N LEU A 128 17.29 -22.58 19.82
CA LEU A 128 18.68 -22.21 19.60
C LEU A 128 19.55 -22.57 20.82
N ASP A 129 20.79 -22.99 20.55
CA ASP A 129 21.78 -23.19 21.58
C ASP A 129 22.39 -21.85 22.06
N ALA A 130 22.92 -21.82 23.27
CA ALA A 130 23.41 -20.58 23.91
C ALA A 130 24.48 -19.82 23.09
N GLY A 131 25.16 -20.51 22.16
CA GLY A 131 26.18 -19.91 21.28
C GLY A 131 25.62 -19.46 19.92
N ASP A 132 24.40 -19.80 19.56
CA ASP A 132 23.79 -19.44 18.27
C ASP A 132 23.49 -17.96 18.19
N LEU A 133 23.61 -17.41 16.98
CA LEU A 133 23.35 -16.02 16.69
C LEU A 133 21.95 -15.85 16.08
N VAL A 134 21.18 -14.87 16.55
CA VAL A 134 19.85 -14.58 16.04
C VAL A 134 19.64 -13.09 15.83
N ASN A 135 18.83 -12.75 14.84
CA ASN A 135 18.15 -11.46 14.72
C ASN A 135 16.71 -11.66 14.25
N VAL A 136 15.84 -10.75 14.61
CA VAL A 136 14.43 -10.73 14.22
C VAL A 136 14.16 -9.43 13.50
N VAL A 137 13.58 -9.53 12.32
CA VAL A 137 13.15 -8.41 11.48
C VAL A 137 11.64 -8.47 11.36
N ALA A 138 10.93 -7.45 11.80
CA ALA A 138 9.51 -7.34 11.50
C ALA A 138 9.35 -6.74 10.10
N VAL A 139 8.74 -7.52 9.21
CA VAL A 139 8.62 -7.16 7.79
C VAL A 139 7.36 -6.32 7.59
N ASP A 140 7.56 -5.02 7.63
CA ASP A 140 6.58 -3.98 7.33
C ASP A 140 7.25 -2.83 6.56
N HIS A 141 6.59 -1.69 6.41
CA HIS A 141 7.13 -0.52 5.71
C HIS A 141 8.38 0.10 6.37
N LYS A 142 8.62 -0.15 7.67
CA LYS A 142 9.77 0.37 8.44
C LYS A 142 10.88 -0.65 8.64
N MET A 143 10.53 -1.91 8.60
CA MET A 143 11.42 -3.05 8.83
C MET A 143 12.24 -2.95 10.13
N PRO A 144 11.60 -2.77 11.31
CA PRO A 144 12.34 -2.69 12.55
C PRO A 144 13.06 -4.02 12.82
N THR A 145 14.34 -3.92 13.21
CA THR A 145 15.19 -5.04 13.56
C THR A 145 15.43 -5.06 15.07
N CYS A 146 15.49 -6.25 15.67
CA CYS A 146 15.78 -6.39 17.09
C CYS A 146 17.19 -5.88 17.43
N PHE A 147 18.17 -6.21 16.59
CA PHE A 147 19.57 -5.83 16.74
C PHE A 147 20.12 -5.24 15.43
N ILE A 148 21.19 -4.45 15.51
CA ILE A 148 21.90 -3.94 14.32
C ILE A 148 22.56 -5.08 13.54
N ASP A 149 23.12 -6.08 14.26
CA ASP A 149 23.75 -7.29 13.73
C ASP A 149 23.18 -8.52 14.43
N LEU A 150 23.68 -9.72 14.09
CA LEU A 150 23.29 -10.96 14.76
C LEU A 150 23.81 -10.97 16.22
N SER A 151 23.01 -11.49 17.16
CA SER A 151 23.31 -11.49 18.60
C SER A 151 23.02 -12.85 19.25
N THR A 152 23.74 -13.19 20.32
CA THR A 152 23.45 -14.33 21.20
C THR A 152 22.40 -14.02 22.27
N ASN A 153 21.82 -12.82 22.28
CA ASN A 153 20.84 -12.42 23.30
C ASN A 153 19.43 -12.90 22.94
N HIS A 154 19.18 -14.19 23.02
CA HIS A 154 17.89 -14.85 22.73
C HIS A 154 16.74 -14.29 23.58
N ARG A 155 17.02 -13.84 24.81
CA ARG A 155 16.00 -13.26 25.68
C ARG A 155 15.47 -11.93 25.14
N GLU A 156 16.33 -11.09 24.57
CA GLU A 156 15.88 -9.83 23.97
C GLU A 156 15.14 -10.05 22.64
N ALA A 157 15.57 -11.04 21.85
CA ALA A 157 14.86 -11.47 20.65
C ALA A 157 13.41 -11.90 20.98
N ASN A 158 13.22 -12.71 22.02
CA ASN A 158 11.90 -13.11 22.51
C ASN A 158 11.07 -11.92 22.99
N ARG A 159 11.65 -10.96 23.71
CA ARG A 159 10.95 -9.73 24.13
C ARG A 159 10.52 -8.87 22.94
N PHE A 160 11.38 -8.74 21.94
CA PHE A 160 11.06 -8.02 20.70
C PHE A 160 9.87 -8.66 19.99
N ILE A 161 9.88 -9.99 19.81
CA ILE A 161 8.78 -10.75 19.21
C ILE A 161 7.48 -10.54 20.00
N GLU A 162 7.51 -10.61 21.32
CA GLU A 162 6.33 -10.41 22.17
C GLU A 162 5.78 -8.98 22.11
N ALA A 163 6.65 -8.00 21.91
CA ALA A 163 6.29 -6.60 21.83
C ALA A 163 5.69 -6.17 20.47
N LEU A 164 5.72 -7.05 19.45
CA LEU A 164 5.16 -6.76 18.13
C LEU A 164 3.66 -6.50 18.23
N GLY A 165 3.26 -5.27 17.95
CA GLY A 165 1.88 -4.80 17.93
C GLY A 165 1.10 -5.30 16.72
N ALA A 166 -0.07 -4.69 16.44
CA ALA A 166 -0.84 -4.95 15.24
C ALA A 166 -0.16 -4.35 14.01
N GLY A 167 -0.07 -5.10 12.92
CA GLY A 167 0.34 -4.64 11.61
C GLY A 167 -0.75 -3.81 10.93
N ALA A 168 -0.37 -2.90 10.04
CA ALA A 168 -1.30 -2.05 9.30
C ALA A 168 -0.83 -1.72 7.88
N SER A 169 0.36 -2.19 7.47
CA SER A 169 0.97 -1.95 6.14
C SER A 169 1.08 -3.24 5.34
N GLU A 170 1.62 -3.15 4.14
CA GLU A 170 2.09 -4.30 3.35
C GLU A 170 3.44 -4.79 3.87
N ALA A 171 3.75 -6.07 3.65
CA ALA A 171 5.07 -6.66 3.85
C ALA A 171 5.86 -6.65 2.54
N ASP A 172 7.13 -6.25 2.59
CA ASP A 172 8.06 -6.28 1.44
C ASP A 172 9.17 -7.31 1.70
N PHE A 173 8.92 -8.55 1.29
CA PHE A 173 9.87 -9.64 1.47
C PHE A 173 11.09 -9.54 0.56
N THR A 174 11.03 -8.82 -0.55
CA THR A 174 12.23 -8.53 -1.37
C THR A 174 13.25 -7.68 -0.59
N LYS A 175 12.78 -6.61 0.06
CA LYS A 175 13.64 -5.83 0.95
C LYS A 175 14.07 -6.61 2.18
N ALA A 176 13.18 -7.46 2.73
CA ALA A 176 13.50 -8.30 3.87
C ALA A 176 14.62 -9.30 3.54
N ASN A 177 14.62 -9.89 2.34
CA ASN A 177 15.68 -10.77 1.84
C ASN A 177 17.03 -10.04 1.75
N ALA A 178 17.02 -8.80 1.26
CA ALA A 178 18.24 -7.97 1.22
C ALA A 178 18.79 -7.72 2.62
N GLU A 179 17.93 -7.40 3.59
CA GLU A 179 18.34 -7.18 4.98
C GLU A 179 18.82 -8.47 5.66
N ALA A 180 18.13 -9.60 5.46
CA ALA A 180 18.57 -10.90 5.97
C ALA A 180 19.95 -11.28 5.41
N THR A 181 20.17 -11.06 4.13
CA THR A 181 21.45 -11.30 3.47
C THR A 181 22.54 -10.40 4.03
N ARG A 182 22.26 -9.12 4.31
CA ARG A 182 23.20 -8.20 4.97
C ARG A 182 23.62 -8.71 6.35
N LEU A 183 22.65 -9.14 7.15
CA LEU A 183 22.87 -9.67 8.49
C LEU A 183 23.75 -10.94 8.48
N LEU A 184 23.52 -11.83 7.52
CA LEU A 184 24.30 -13.08 7.39
C LEU A 184 25.71 -12.86 6.84
N LYS A 185 25.91 -11.87 5.93
CA LYS A 185 27.24 -11.54 5.35
C LYS A 185 28.22 -10.92 6.34
N GLY A 186 27.74 -10.31 7.40
CA GLY A 186 28.59 -9.67 8.42
C GLY A 186 29.49 -10.67 9.18
N ASN A 187 29.27 -11.98 9.02
CA ASN A 187 29.99 -13.02 9.78
C ASN A 187 30.52 -14.11 8.84
N THR A 188 31.69 -13.91 8.26
CA THR A 188 32.30 -14.66 7.13
C THR A 188 32.86 -16.05 7.47
N ASN A 189 32.71 -16.58 8.67
CA ASN A 189 33.27 -17.87 9.03
C ASN A 189 32.28 -19.03 8.81
N SER A 190 32.27 -19.59 7.59
CA SER A 190 31.77 -20.96 7.17
C SER A 190 30.62 -21.60 7.98
N VAL A 191 29.66 -20.82 8.43
CA VAL A 191 28.49 -21.25 9.19
C VAL A 191 27.28 -21.25 8.26
N ALA A 192 26.45 -22.29 8.33
CA ALA A 192 25.21 -22.32 7.57
C ALA A 192 24.25 -21.25 8.10
N GLY A 193 23.94 -20.25 7.25
CA GLY A 193 22.91 -19.26 7.55
C GLY A 193 21.52 -19.87 7.40
N GLU A 194 20.60 -19.45 8.22
CA GLU A 194 19.19 -19.87 8.19
C GLU A 194 18.29 -18.64 8.17
N ILE A 195 17.31 -18.66 7.28
CA ILE A 195 16.26 -17.64 7.23
C ILE A 195 14.92 -18.31 7.49
N TYR A 196 14.22 -17.84 8.51
CA TYR A 196 12.87 -18.29 8.86
C TYR A 196 11.87 -17.21 8.46
N TYR A 197 10.98 -17.55 7.54
CA TYR A 197 9.84 -16.70 7.14
C TYR A 197 8.62 -17.12 7.94
N VAL A 198 8.20 -16.30 8.89
CA VAL A 198 6.99 -16.54 9.69
C VAL A 198 5.89 -15.65 9.13
N SER A 199 5.01 -16.21 8.31
CA SER A 199 4.01 -15.45 7.53
C SER A 199 2.72 -16.25 7.36
N ASP A 200 1.66 -15.57 6.97
CA ASP A 200 0.42 -16.17 6.49
C ASP A 200 0.43 -16.41 4.97
N PHE A 201 1.53 -16.11 4.30
CA PHE A 201 1.78 -16.33 2.86
C PHE A 201 0.70 -15.72 1.96
N GLN A 202 0.22 -14.54 2.28
CA GLN A 202 -0.71 -13.82 1.42
C GLN A 202 -0.11 -13.63 0.01
N ARG A 203 -0.87 -14.05 -1.03
CA ARG A 203 -0.39 -14.08 -2.42
C ARG A 203 0.15 -12.73 -2.89
N LYS A 204 -0.48 -11.64 -2.49
CA LYS A 204 -0.08 -10.28 -2.87
C LYS A 204 1.36 -9.96 -2.44
N ASN A 205 1.74 -10.37 -1.24
CA ASN A 205 3.06 -10.07 -0.67
C ASN A 205 4.15 -11.04 -1.16
N TRP A 206 3.74 -12.23 -1.68
CA TRP A 206 4.68 -13.30 -2.03
C TRP A 206 4.82 -13.57 -3.52
N ALA A 207 3.86 -13.18 -4.38
CA ALA A 207 3.84 -13.54 -5.81
C ALA A 207 5.02 -12.99 -6.63
N ASN A 208 5.76 -12.01 -6.14
CA ASN A 208 6.88 -11.36 -6.84
C ASN A 208 8.10 -11.14 -5.93
N VAL A 209 8.29 -12.01 -4.93
CA VAL A 209 9.44 -11.91 -4.03
C VAL A 209 10.71 -12.31 -4.77
N ASP A 210 11.72 -11.45 -4.70
CA ASP A 210 13.04 -11.71 -5.26
C ASP A 210 13.93 -12.43 -4.25
N PHE A 211 14.42 -13.63 -4.61
CA PHE A 211 15.33 -14.45 -3.83
C PHE A 211 16.78 -14.40 -4.35
N SER A 212 17.05 -13.69 -5.44
CA SER A 212 18.36 -13.67 -6.12
C SER A 212 19.52 -13.22 -5.23
N MET A 213 19.23 -12.40 -4.22
CA MET A 213 20.23 -11.91 -3.27
C MET A 213 20.65 -12.95 -2.22
N ILE A 214 19.88 -14.03 -2.05
CA ILE A 214 20.13 -15.05 -1.03
C ILE A 214 21.14 -16.08 -1.56
N PRO A 215 22.28 -16.28 -0.88
CA PRO A 215 23.26 -17.27 -1.30
C PRO A 215 22.70 -18.71 -1.22
N PRO A 216 23.09 -19.61 -2.17
CA PRO A 216 22.52 -20.96 -2.24
C PRO A 216 22.79 -21.84 -1.02
N GLN A 217 23.81 -21.53 -0.22
CA GLN A 217 24.14 -22.24 1.00
C GLN A 217 23.27 -21.87 2.21
N VAL A 218 22.43 -20.83 2.09
CA VAL A 218 21.50 -20.41 3.14
C VAL A 218 20.27 -21.29 3.11
N ARG A 219 19.89 -21.87 4.24
CA ARG A 219 18.67 -22.67 4.38
C ARG A 219 17.45 -21.77 4.59
N LEU A 220 16.36 -22.07 3.89
CA LEU A 220 15.12 -21.32 3.96
C LEU A 220 14.04 -22.15 4.66
N PHE A 221 13.36 -21.55 5.62
CA PHE A 221 12.28 -22.17 6.37
C PHE A 221 11.02 -21.31 6.27
N PHE A 222 9.97 -21.87 5.70
CA PHE A 222 8.68 -21.20 5.50
C PHE A 222 7.69 -21.71 6.54
N VAL A 223 7.38 -20.87 7.54
CA VAL A 223 6.50 -21.23 8.67
C VAL A 223 5.14 -20.63 8.44
N ASP A 224 4.19 -21.44 7.98
CA ASP A 224 2.82 -21.01 7.70
C ASP A 224 2.01 -20.91 9.02
N VAL A 225 1.55 -19.70 9.29
CA VAL A 225 0.72 -19.38 10.46
C VAL A 225 -0.74 -19.09 10.10
N ALA A 226 -1.08 -19.19 8.83
CA ALA A 226 -2.45 -19.11 8.38
C ALA A 226 -3.27 -20.30 8.87
N LYS A 227 -4.53 -20.07 9.17
CA LYS A 227 -5.50 -21.12 9.52
C LYS A 227 -6.92 -20.71 9.17
N GLY A 228 -7.76 -21.67 8.90
CA GLY A 228 -9.20 -21.48 8.72
C GLY A 228 -9.58 -20.87 7.38
N ASP A 229 -10.85 -20.48 7.30
CA ASP A 229 -11.42 -19.81 6.15
C ASP A 229 -10.81 -18.39 6.02
N ARG A 230 -10.48 -18.01 4.79
CA ARG A 230 -9.90 -16.72 4.45
C ARG A 230 -10.88 -15.80 3.72
N ALA A 231 -12.17 -16.10 3.82
CA ALA A 231 -13.20 -15.21 3.33
C ALA A 231 -13.09 -13.86 4.04
N ASN A 232 -13.03 -12.79 3.25
CA ASN A 232 -12.86 -11.44 3.74
C ASN A 232 -13.59 -10.43 2.86
N ARG A 233 -13.94 -9.30 3.43
CA ARG A 233 -14.55 -8.15 2.75
C ARG A 233 -13.90 -6.90 3.26
N GLY A 234 -13.78 -5.90 2.40
CA GLY A 234 -13.19 -4.64 2.89
C GLY A 234 -13.46 -3.48 1.99
N ILE A 235 -13.22 -2.28 2.50
CA ILE A 235 -13.35 -1.04 1.76
C ILE A 235 -12.02 -0.74 1.10
N LEU A 236 -12.00 -0.83 -0.24
CA LEU A 236 -10.77 -0.68 -1.02
C LEU A 236 -10.40 0.77 -1.30
N ASN A 237 -11.41 1.60 -1.60
CA ASN A 237 -11.20 2.99 -1.95
C ASN A 237 -12.48 3.81 -1.78
N ALA A 238 -12.32 5.13 -1.60
CA ALA A 238 -13.37 6.11 -1.72
C ALA A 238 -12.91 7.26 -2.62
N THR A 239 -13.76 7.73 -3.50
CA THR A 239 -13.49 8.87 -4.38
C THR A 239 -14.59 9.90 -4.25
N ILE A 240 -14.21 11.17 -4.35
CA ILE A 240 -15.12 12.31 -4.19
C ILE A 240 -14.72 13.40 -5.20
N ASP A 241 -15.71 14.01 -5.82
CA ASP A 241 -15.47 15.20 -6.63
C ASP A 241 -15.45 16.44 -5.71
N GLN A 242 -14.25 16.83 -5.33
CA GLN A 242 -14.04 17.96 -4.42
C GLN A 242 -14.44 19.32 -5.05
N SER A 243 -14.56 19.42 -6.37
CA SER A 243 -14.94 20.65 -7.05
C SER A 243 -16.38 21.10 -6.74
N GLN A 244 -17.22 20.17 -6.28
CA GLN A 244 -18.64 20.39 -6.00
C GLN A 244 -18.95 20.58 -4.51
N LEU A 245 -17.95 20.61 -3.63
CA LEU A 245 -18.11 20.65 -2.18
C LEU A 245 -18.36 22.08 -1.68
N LEU A 246 -19.60 22.54 -1.81
CA LEU A 246 -20.02 23.85 -1.35
C LEU A 246 -20.96 23.71 -0.15
N THR A 247 -20.93 24.72 0.71
CA THR A 247 -21.82 24.84 1.86
C THR A 247 -23.29 24.62 1.47
N GLY A 248 -23.94 23.67 2.16
CA GLY A 248 -25.36 23.36 1.97
C GLY A 248 -25.69 22.45 0.79
N ALA A 249 -24.70 22.01 0.02
CA ALA A 249 -24.87 20.95 -0.98
C ALA A 249 -24.52 19.59 -0.39
N GLY A 250 -25.09 18.50 -0.90
CA GLY A 250 -24.60 17.14 -0.65
C GLY A 250 -23.61 16.75 -1.75
N VAL A 251 -22.59 15.96 -1.39
CA VAL A 251 -21.62 15.45 -2.35
C VAL A 251 -21.75 13.94 -2.49
N MET A 252 -21.62 13.46 -3.70
CA MET A 252 -21.63 12.03 -3.99
C MET A 252 -20.24 11.46 -3.77
N VAL A 253 -20.14 10.49 -2.87
CA VAL A 253 -18.92 9.70 -2.63
C VAL A 253 -19.13 8.34 -3.28
N GLU A 254 -18.23 7.94 -4.18
CA GLU A 254 -18.21 6.61 -4.75
C GLU A 254 -17.21 5.76 -3.94
N VAL A 255 -17.71 4.67 -3.35
CA VAL A 255 -16.94 3.74 -2.51
C VAL A 255 -16.82 2.40 -3.20
N THR A 256 -15.61 1.87 -3.29
CA THR A 256 -15.36 0.53 -3.83
C THR A 256 -15.22 -0.45 -2.67
N VAL A 257 -16.05 -1.47 -2.65
CA VAL A 257 -16.04 -2.56 -1.68
C VAL A 257 -15.61 -3.85 -2.36
N GLY A 258 -14.64 -4.56 -1.82
CA GLY A 258 -14.20 -5.89 -2.28
C GLY A 258 -14.89 -7.00 -1.51
N ASN A 259 -15.36 -8.03 -2.21
CA ASN A 259 -15.82 -9.30 -1.65
C ASN A 259 -14.87 -10.42 -2.08
N TYR A 260 -14.03 -10.87 -1.17
CA TYR A 260 -13.06 -11.95 -1.38
C TYR A 260 -13.53 -13.21 -0.64
N SER A 261 -14.76 -13.65 -0.98
CA SER A 261 -15.38 -14.87 -0.45
C SER A 261 -16.14 -15.61 -1.54
N ASP A 262 -16.45 -16.88 -1.30
CA ASP A 262 -17.25 -17.73 -2.20
C ASP A 262 -18.75 -17.45 -2.14
N ALA A 263 -19.19 -16.55 -1.26
CA ALA A 263 -20.60 -16.22 -1.06
C ALA A 263 -20.91 -14.77 -1.47
N ASP A 264 -22.14 -14.53 -1.94
CA ASP A 264 -22.64 -13.19 -2.16
C ASP A 264 -22.60 -12.37 -0.87
N PHE A 265 -22.22 -11.12 -0.98
CA PHE A 265 -22.29 -10.17 0.12
C PHE A 265 -23.51 -9.27 -0.06
N ASN A 266 -24.41 -9.29 0.91
CA ASN A 266 -25.52 -8.35 1.01
C ASN A 266 -25.47 -7.72 2.40
N GLY A 267 -25.06 -6.46 2.48
CA GLY A 267 -24.81 -5.76 3.71
C GLY A 267 -25.04 -4.27 3.60
N LYS A 268 -24.70 -3.55 4.69
CA LYS A 268 -24.81 -2.10 4.74
C LYS A 268 -23.44 -1.45 4.90
N LEU A 269 -23.18 -0.46 4.08
CA LEU A 269 -22.10 0.49 4.26
C LEU A 269 -22.62 1.66 5.11
N THR A 270 -22.01 1.89 6.26
CA THR A 270 -22.34 3.00 7.16
C THR A 270 -21.25 4.04 7.09
N GLY A 271 -21.60 5.32 6.91
CA GLY A 271 -20.69 6.45 7.01
C GLY A 271 -21.01 7.30 8.24
N VAL A 272 -19.99 7.78 8.93
CA VAL A 272 -20.13 8.70 10.09
C VAL A 272 -19.31 9.96 9.80
N VAL A 273 -20.00 11.07 9.58
CA VAL A 273 -19.39 12.37 9.33
C VAL A 273 -19.28 13.13 10.65
N ASP A 274 -18.09 13.66 10.95
CA ASP A 274 -17.78 14.46 12.15
C ASP A 274 -18.24 13.85 13.48
N ARG A 275 -18.30 12.51 13.53
CA ARG A 275 -18.80 11.72 14.67
C ARG A 275 -20.29 11.94 15.01
N GLN A 276 -21.04 12.62 14.16
CA GLN A 276 -22.44 13.02 14.45
C GLN A 276 -23.44 12.54 13.40
N ILE A 277 -23.14 12.74 12.11
CA ILE A 277 -24.08 12.47 11.03
C ILE A 277 -23.85 11.04 10.55
N LYS A 278 -24.88 10.20 10.66
CA LYS A 278 -24.88 8.82 10.16
C LYS A 278 -25.57 8.76 8.79
N ILE A 279 -24.88 8.15 7.84
CA ILE A 279 -25.39 7.88 6.47
C ILE A 279 -25.26 6.38 6.22
N GLU A 280 -26.18 5.82 5.43
CA GLU A 280 -26.18 4.39 5.10
C GLU A 280 -26.49 4.16 3.63
N SER A 281 -25.93 3.09 3.06
CA SER A 281 -26.27 2.58 1.74
C SER A 281 -26.16 1.07 1.74
N ASP A 282 -27.00 0.41 0.94
CA ASP A 282 -26.91 -1.04 0.76
C ASP A 282 -25.71 -1.36 -0.16
N VAL A 283 -25.05 -2.48 0.12
CA VAL A 283 -23.96 -3.03 -0.66
C VAL A 283 -24.30 -4.43 -1.10
N ILE A 284 -24.27 -4.68 -2.40
CA ILE A 284 -24.40 -6.01 -2.97
C ILE A 284 -23.15 -6.28 -3.79
N ALA A 285 -22.42 -7.33 -3.47
CA ALA A 285 -21.21 -7.74 -4.20
C ALA A 285 -21.23 -9.25 -4.42
N ASP A 286 -21.07 -9.65 -5.67
CA ASP A 286 -20.95 -11.06 -6.06
C ASP A 286 -19.66 -11.68 -5.46
N PRO A 287 -19.53 -13.02 -5.43
CA PRO A 287 -18.32 -13.70 -5.01
C PRO A 287 -17.12 -13.24 -5.86
N TRP A 288 -15.98 -13.04 -5.20
CA TRP A 288 -14.70 -12.66 -5.83
C TRP A 288 -14.79 -11.44 -6.74
N SER A 289 -15.63 -10.45 -6.35
CA SER A 289 -15.89 -9.25 -7.14
C SER A 289 -15.74 -7.97 -6.32
N GLN A 290 -15.82 -6.84 -7.03
CA GLN A 290 -15.85 -5.51 -6.44
C GLN A 290 -17.16 -4.82 -6.77
N ALA A 291 -17.81 -4.24 -5.76
CA ALA A 291 -19.00 -3.43 -5.90
C ALA A 291 -18.68 -1.94 -5.73
N ARG A 292 -19.34 -1.09 -6.53
CA ARG A 292 -19.30 0.37 -6.37
C ARG A 292 -20.59 0.86 -5.74
N VAL A 293 -20.45 1.55 -4.63
CA VAL A 293 -21.56 2.07 -3.82
C VAL A 293 -21.50 3.59 -3.80
N ARG A 294 -22.61 4.24 -3.98
CA ARG A 294 -22.73 5.70 -3.94
C ARG A 294 -23.39 6.14 -2.65
N LEU A 295 -22.72 7.03 -1.93
CA LEU A 295 -23.19 7.64 -0.70
C LEU A 295 -23.34 9.15 -0.89
N LEU A 296 -24.50 9.70 -0.54
CA LEU A 296 -24.67 11.14 -0.47
C LEU A 296 -24.22 11.64 0.90
N VAL A 297 -23.09 12.33 0.93
CA VAL A 297 -22.51 12.93 2.14
C VAL A 297 -23.01 14.39 2.23
N PRO A 298 -23.70 14.80 3.29
CA PRO A 298 -24.12 16.18 3.44
C PRO A 298 -22.89 17.08 3.64
N ALA A 299 -22.80 18.13 2.84
CA ALA A 299 -21.83 19.20 3.03
C ALA A 299 -22.32 20.12 4.16
N GLY A 300 -21.63 20.08 5.28
CA GLY A 300 -21.97 20.85 6.47
C GLY A 300 -21.57 22.31 6.40
N LYS A 301 -20.95 22.84 7.45
CA LYS A 301 -20.35 24.17 7.52
C LYS A 301 -19.05 24.20 6.70
N PRO A 302 -18.56 25.40 6.33
CA PRO A 302 -17.22 25.50 5.74
C PRO A 302 -16.14 24.93 6.66
N GLY A 303 -15.14 24.28 6.06
CA GLY A 303 -13.99 23.70 6.75
C GLY A 303 -13.73 22.25 6.39
N ILE A 304 -12.74 21.66 7.06
CA ILE A 304 -12.33 20.27 6.85
C ILE A 304 -13.19 19.34 7.68
N HIS A 305 -13.85 18.40 7.01
CA HIS A 305 -14.67 17.38 7.61
C HIS A 305 -13.99 16.03 7.52
N ARG A 306 -14.30 15.14 8.47
CA ARG A 306 -13.83 13.77 8.50
C ARG A 306 -14.99 12.82 8.33
N CYS A 307 -14.78 11.77 7.57
CA CYS A 307 -15.75 10.70 7.41
C CYS A 307 -15.09 9.35 7.66
N GLU A 308 -15.74 8.55 8.47
CA GLU A 308 -15.39 7.14 8.68
C GLU A 308 -16.47 6.26 8.05
N LEU A 309 -16.06 5.42 7.09
CA LEU A 309 -16.91 4.39 6.51
C LEU A 309 -16.70 3.08 7.25
N ARG A 310 -17.76 2.29 7.41
CA ARG A 310 -17.74 1.00 8.09
C ARG A 310 -18.60 -0.03 7.36
N LEU A 311 -18.06 -1.21 7.16
CA LEU A 311 -18.79 -2.45 6.85
C LEU A 311 -19.08 -3.22 8.14
N PRO A 312 -20.00 -4.20 8.12
CA PRO A 312 -20.15 -5.18 9.20
C PRO A 312 -18.83 -5.92 9.44
N ASP A 313 -18.52 -6.15 10.72
CA ASP A 313 -17.29 -6.84 11.11
C ASP A 313 -17.24 -8.28 10.55
N ASP A 314 -16.06 -8.71 10.13
CA ASP A 314 -15.75 -10.06 9.71
C ASP A 314 -14.43 -10.56 10.33
N SER A 315 -13.68 -11.43 9.61
CA SER A 315 -12.44 -12.01 10.11
C SER A 315 -11.26 -11.04 10.15
N LEU A 316 -11.36 -9.87 9.47
CA LEU A 316 -10.35 -8.80 9.46
C LEU A 316 -11.01 -7.42 9.65
N PRO A 317 -11.47 -7.08 10.87
CA PRO A 317 -12.23 -5.85 11.13
C PRO A 317 -11.48 -4.55 10.80
N GLU A 318 -10.17 -4.61 10.64
CA GLU A 318 -9.31 -3.46 10.39
C GLU A 318 -9.55 -2.86 8.99
N ASP A 319 -9.84 -3.65 7.96
CA ASP A 319 -10.10 -3.21 6.59
C ASP A 319 -11.59 -2.97 6.30
N ASN A 320 -12.45 -3.31 7.27
CA ASN A 320 -13.87 -2.92 7.27
C ASN A 320 -14.08 -1.45 7.62
N ARG A 321 -13.01 -0.71 7.91
CA ARG A 321 -13.05 0.72 8.24
C ARG A 321 -12.21 1.49 7.24
N TYR A 322 -12.77 2.58 6.69
CA TYR A 322 -12.07 3.47 5.77
C TYR A 322 -12.27 4.91 6.19
N PHE A 323 -11.20 5.68 6.20
CA PHE A 323 -11.17 7.06 6.64
C PHE A 323 -10.90 7.98 5.46
N PHE A 324 -11.66 9.05 5.33
CA PHE A 324 -11.35 10.11 4.38
C PHE A 324 -11.70 11.48 4.93
N THR A 325 -11.08 12.50 4.36
CA THR A 325 -11.38 13.89 4.66
C THR A 325 -11.83 14.61 3.41
N PHE A 326 -12.70 15.57 3.58
CA PHE A 326 -13.12 16.48 2.52
C PHE A 326 -13.25 17.90 3.05
N GLU A 327 -13.04 18.88 2.18
CA GLU A 327 -13.13 20.28 2.53
C GLU A 327 -14.39 20.89 1.92
N VAL A 328 -15.23 21.44 2.77
CA VAL A 328 -16.40 22.22 2.36
C VAL A 328 -15.97 23.69 2.26
N ARG A 329 -16.09 24.24 1.07
CA ARG A 329 -15.70 25.63 0.82
C ARG A 329 -16.88 26.55 0.96
N GLU A 330 -16.61 27.77 1.35
CA GLU A 330 -17.55 28.87 1.15
C GLU A 330 -17.68 29.14 -0.35
N LYS A 331 -18.76 29.82 -0.72
CA LYS A 331 -18.96 30.21 -2.11
C LYS A 331 -17.86 31.19 -2.51
N ASP A 332 -17.32 31.01 -3.70
CA ASP A 332 -16.29 31.88 -4.23
C ASP A 332 -16.89 33.30 -4.47
N GLU A 333 -16.48 34.30 -3.68
CA GLU A 333 -16.80 35.69 -3.95
C GLU A 333 -15.85 36.20 -5.04
N VAL A 334 -16.45 36.62 -6.17
CA VAL A 334 -15.73 37.13 -7.33
C VAL A 334 -16.16 38.57 -7.54
N LEU A 335 -15.19 39.50 -7.62
CA LEU A 335 -15.46 40.89 -7.89
C LEU A 335 -15.11 41.23 -9.36
N ILE A 336 -16.09 41.74 -10.09
CA ILE A 336 -15.91 42.28 -11.45
C ILE A 336 -15.69 43.78 -11.36
N LEU A 337 -14.49 44.22 -11.71
CA LEU A 337 -14.11 45.62 -11.81
C LEU A 337 -14.34 46.11 -13.24
N SER A 338 -15.20 47.11 -13.40
CA SER A 338 -15.51 47.65 -14.73
C SER A 338 -16.02 49.07 -14.64
N ASP A 339 -15.58 49.92 -15.56
CA ASP A 339 -16.05 51.31 -15.65
C ASP A 339 -16.99 51.44 -16.86
N PRO A 340 -18.25 51.90 -16.65
CA PRO A 340 -19.28 51.87 -17.70
C PRO A 340 -18.92 52.67 -18.96
N GLN A 341 -18.03 53.66 -18.86
CA GLN A 341 -17.62 54.50 -19.97
C GLN A 341 -16.62 53.83 -20.91
N THR A 342 -15.86 52.87 -20.41
CA THR A 342 -14.76 52.20 -21.14
C THR A 342 -15.05 50.71 -21.39
N ALA A 343 -16.05 50.13 -20.69
CA ALA A 343 -16.42 48.74 -20.83
C ALA A 343 -17.03 48.47 -22.21
N ALA A 344 -16.63 47.35 -22.82
CA ALA A 344 -17.24 46.84 -24.02
C ALA A 344 -18.73 46.48 -23.74
N LYS A 345 -19.58 46.71 -24.73
CA LYS A 345 -21.03 46.50 -24.60
C LYS A 345 -21.32 45.06 -24.10
N ASN A 346 -22.13 44.98 -23.04
CA ASN A 346 -22.58 43.75 -22.40
C ASN A 346 -21.50 42.87 -21.78
N SER A 347 -20.20 43.26 -21.72
CA SER A 347 -19.12 42.41 -21.17
C SER A 347 -19.40 42.01 -19.72
N VAL A 348 -19.83 42.95 -18.87
CA VAL A 348 -20.16 42.67 -17.45
C VAL A 348 -21.33 41.71 -17.33
N PHE A 349 -22.38 41.90 -18.14
CA PHE A 349 -23.55 41.02 -18.15
C PHE A 349 -23.16 39.57 -18.51
N PHE A 350 -22.34 39.40 -19.55
CA PHE A 350 -21.88 38.09 -19.95
C PHE A 350 -21.02 37.39 -18.89
N LEU A 351 -20.12 38.14 -18.24
CA LEU A 351 -19.30 37.63 -17.14
C LEU A 351 -20.16 37.24 -15.93
N GLN A 352 -21.10 38.10 -15.50
CA GLN A 352 -22.00 37.75 -14.40
C GLN A 352 -22.84 36.50 -14.70
N THR A 353 -23.38 36.41 -15.93
CA THR A 353 -24.19 35.28 -16.35
C THR A 353 -23.36 33.98 -16.44
N ALA A 354 -22.14 34.10 -16.95
CA ALA A 354 -21.22 32.92 -17.02
C ALA A 354 -20.80 32.44 -15.64
N LEU A 355 -20.53 33.33 -14.71
CA LEU A 355 -20.15 32.99 -13.34
C LEU A 355 -21.33 32.47 -12.52
N ASN A 356 -22.51 33.04 -12.66
CA ASN A 356 -23.71 32.59 -11.95
C ASN A 356 -24.97 32.70 -12.85
N PRO A 357 -25.26 31.66 -13.64
CA PRO A 357 -26.42 31.65 -14.54
C PRO A 357 -27.78 31.69 -13.83
N TYR A 358 -27.82 31.38 -12.54
CA TYR A 358 -29.08 31.34 -11.78
C TYR A 358 -29.45 32.65 -11.14
N ALA A 359 -28.57 33.66 -11.19
CA ALA A 359 -28.75 35.01 -10.62
C ALA A 359 -29.17 35.04 -9.13
N ASP A 360 -29.03 33.90 -8.43
CA ASP A 360 -29.38 33.74 -7.04
C ASP A 360 -28.20 33.14 -6.22
N LYS A 361 -28.44 32.94 -4.93
CA LYS A 361 -27.42 32.35 -4.03
C LYS A 361 -27.19 30.86 -4.19
N ARG A 362 -27.77 30.16 -5.20
CA ARG A 362 -27.59 28.73 -5.44
C ARG A 362 -26.28 28.43 -6.19
N GLY A 363 -25.77 29.40 -6.96
CA GLY A 363 -24.50 29.23 -7.67
C GLY A 363 -23.30 29.02 -6.74
N SER A 364 -22.27 28.38 -7.25
CA SER A 364 -20.98 28.17 -6.55
C SER A 364 -20.15 29.44 -6.46
N ILE A 365 -20.36 30.33 -7.41
CA ILE A 365 -19.65 31.60 -7.50
C ILE A 365 -20.68 32.76 -7.33
N LEU A 366 -20.35 33.75 -6.51
CA LEU A 366 -21.15 34.94 -6.25
C LEU A 366 -20.46 36.14 -6.87
N PRO A 367 -20.79 36.52 -8.11
CA PRO A 367 -20.24 37.70 -8.75
C PRO A 367 -20.86 38.94 -8.19
N SER A 368 -20.03 39.91 -7.83
CA SER A 368 -20.40 41.30 -7.55
C SER A 368 -19.70 42.22 -8.54
N THR A 369 -20.22 43.43 -8.73
CA THR A 369 -19.63 44.41 -9.67
C THR A 369 -19.37 45.73 -8.98
N LYS A 370 -18.21 46.33 -9.26
CA LYS A 370 -17.84 47.64 -8.78
C LYS A 370 -17.08 48.42 -9.86
N SER A 371 -17.18 49.76 -9.84
CA SER A 371 -16.31 50.57 -10.68
C SER A 371 -14.87 50.49 -10.17
N LEU A 372 -13.91 50.39 -11.09
CA LEU A 372 -12.49 50.39 -10.76
C LEU A 372 -12.09 51.76 -10.14
N SER A 373 -12.76 52.84 -10.54
CA SER A 373 -12.54 54.17 -9.95
C SER A 373 -12.87 54.25 -8.46
N ASP A 374 -13.84 53.44 -7.99
CA ASP A 374 -14.34 53.42 -6.62
C ASP A 374 -13.75 52.29 -5.75
N LEU A 375 -12.77 51.54 -6.29
CA LEU A 375 -12.14 50.43 -5.60
C LEU A 375 -11.39 50.93 -4.34
N THR A 376 -11.66 50.23 -3.22
CA THR A 376 -10.99 50.44 -1.93
C THR A 376 -10.39 49.13 -1.43
N SER A 377 -9.46 49.21 -0.48
CA SER A 377 -8.85 48.01 0.12
C SER A 377 -9.85 47.12 0.87
N THR A 378 -10.93 47.68 1.37
CA THR A 378 -12.01 46.93 2.05
C THR A 378 -12.83 46.08 1.09
N ASP A 379 -12.92 46.44 -0.18
CA ASP A 379 -13.65 45.70 -1.20
C ASP A 379 -12.92 44.38 -1.60
N LEU A 380 -11.62 44.34 -1.37
CA LEU A 380 -10.80 43.17 -1.63
C LEU A 380 -10.79 42.18 -0.46
N ALA A 381 -11.32 42.54 0.69
CA ALA A 381 -11.42 41.69 1.84
C ALA A 381 -12.47 40.60 1.60
N GLY A 382 -12.06 39.31 1.66
CA GLY A 382 -12.94 38.15 1.39
C GLY A 382 -13.08 37.78 -0.09
N VAL A 383 -12.68 38.66 -1.03
CA VAL A 383 -12.66 38.32 -2.47
C VAL A 383 -11.42 37.47 -2.78
N SER A 384 -11.63 36.39 -3.46
CA SER A 384 -10.52 35.51 -3.89
C SER A 384 -10.08 35.74 -5.34
N ARG A 385 -10.98 36.28 -6.17
CA ARG A 385 -10.74 36.48 -7.62
C ARG A 385 -11.32 37.79 -8.10
N LEU A 386 -10.53 38.45 -8.96
CA LEU A 386 -10.93 39.68 -9.65
C LEU A 386 -11.04 39.45 -11.15
N PHE A 387 -12.09 39.98 -11.76
CA PHE A 387 -12.20 40.16 -13.19
C PHE A 387 -12.13 41.64 -13.51
N ILE A 388 -11.28 42.02 -14.44
CA ILE A 388 -11.11 43.41 -14.86
C ILE A 388 -11.46 43.48 -16.34
N THR A 389 -12.45 44.30 -16.70
CA THR A 389 -12.89 44.53 -18.08
C THR A 389 -13.25 46.02 -18.24
N GLY A 390 -12.89 46.63 -19.34
CA GLY A 390 -13.16 48.03 -19.59
C GLY A 390 -12.56 48.95 -18.51
N ALA A 391 -11.31 48.71 -18.16
CA ALA A 391 -10.66 49.45 -17.08
C ALA A 391 -10.46 50.94 -17.46
N SER A 392 -10.88 51.85 -16.58
CA SER A 392 -10.42 53.24 -16.61
C SER A 392 -8.92 53.30 -16.29
N ARG A 393 -8.36 54.49 -16.28
CA ARG A 393 -6.94 54.66 -15.94
C ARG A 393 -6.69 54.28 -14.49
N ILE A 394 -5.78 53.31 -14.29
CA ILE A 394 -5.31 52.83 -12.98
C ILE A 394 -4.25 53.81 -12.47
N ASP A 395 -4.50 54.44 -11.35
CA ASP A 395 -3.51 55.27 -10.64
C ASP A 395 -2.54 54.39 -9.83
N ASP A 396 -1.45 54.99 -9.35
CA ASP A 396 -0.40 54.27 -8.63
C ASP A 396 -0.90 53.68 -7.28
N GLU A 397 -1.95 54.23 -6.68
CA GLU A 397 -2.54 53.68 -5.45
C GLU A 397 -3.29 52.38 -5.73
N LYS A 398 -4.17 52.38 -6.74
CA LYS A 398 -4.89 51.17 -7.17
C LYS A 398 -3.97 50.13 -7.74
N ALA A 399 -2.92 50.52 -8.48
CA ALA A 399 -1.91 49.59 -8.96
C ALA A 399 -1.22 48.86 -7.80
N ARG A 400 -0.86 49.58 -6.73
CA ARG A 400 -0.30 48.97 -5.50
C ARG A 400 -1.30 48.05 -4.77
N MET A 401 -2.58 48.44 -4.71
CA MET A 401 -3.63 47.59 -4.12
C MET A 401 -3.78 46.28 -4.90
N LEU A 402 -3.83 46.28 -6.21
CA LEU A 402 -3.93 45.11 -7.07
C LEU A 402 -2.66 44.23 -6.99
N ALA A 403 -1.47 44.88 -6.98
CA ALA A 403 -0.22 44.16 -6.79
C ALA A 403 -0.15 43.46 -5.41
N ARG A 404 -0.62 44.16 -4.35
CA ARG A 404 -0.70 43.56 -3.02
C ARG A 404 -1.69 42.41 -2.96
N PHE A 405 -2.86 42.54 -3.59
CA PHE A 405 -3.86 41.48 -3.69
C PHE A 405 -3.27 40.22 -4.36
N LEU A 406 -2.52 40.39 -5.47
CA LEU A 406 -1.78 39.29 -6.11
C LEU A 406 -0.71 38.71 -5.17
N PHE A 407 0.10 39.56 -4.54
CA PHE A 407 1.16 39.12 -3.64
C PHE A 407 0.64 38.22 -2.51
N ASP A 408 -0.53 38.56 -1.97
CA ASP A 408 -1.19 37.83 -0.90
C ASP A 408 -1.95 36.55 -1.39
N GLY A 409 -1.92 36.25 -2.71
CA GLY A 409 -2.49 35.02 -3.28
C GLY A 409 -3.79 35.19 -4.06
N GLY A 410 -4.24 36.41 -4.26
CA GLY A 410 -5.41 36.69 -5.10
C GLY A 410 -5.18 36.35 -6.57
N GLY A 411 -6.24 36.00 -7.28
CA GLY A 411 -6.21 35.75 -8.73
C GLY A 411 -6.85 36.87 -9.52
N ILE A 412 -6.23 37.34 -10.61
CA ILE A 412 -6.77 38.37 -11.47
C ILE A 412 -6.92 37.86 -12.90
N ILE A 413 -8.08 38.05 -13.52
CA ILE A 413 -8.31 37.87 -14.95
C ILE A 413 -8.55 39.25 -15.55
N TYR A 414 -7.61 39.72 -16.35
CA TYR A 414 -7.64 41.04 -16.95
C TYR A 414 -7.89 40.94 -18.44
N PHE A 415 -9.05 41.44 -18.91
CA PHE A 415 -9.36 41.55 -20.32
C PHE A 415 -8.80 42.87 -20.86
N LEU A 416 -7.99 42.77 -21.91
CA LEU A 416 -7.34 43.89 -22.57
C LEU A 416 -8.29 44.45 -23.61
N ASP A 417 -9.27 45.22 -23.14
CA ASP A 417 -10.38 45.70 -23.96
C ASP A 417 -10.63 47.22 -23.82
N SER A 418 -9.81 47.90 -23.01
CA SER A 418 -9.85 49.33 -22.81
C SER A 418 -8.70 50.05 -23.52
N PRO A 419 -8.93 51.26 -24.07
CA PRO A 419 -7.84 52.08 -24.62
C PRO A 419 -6.78 52.49 -23.58
N ASN A 420 -7.09 52.36 -22.28
CA ASN A 420 -6.17 52.67 -21.18
C ASN A 420 -5.20 51.51 -20.83
N ASP A 421 -5.40 50.30 -21.40
CA ASP A 421 -4.68 49.10 -21.00
C ASP A 421 -3.14 49.19 -21.14
N PRO A 422 -2.56 49.82 -22.17
CA PRO A 422 -1.11 49.96 -22.22
C PRO A 422 -0.54 50.75 -21.03
N VAL A 423 -1.22 51.84 -20.63
CA VAL A 423 -0.82 52.67 -19.48
C VAL A 423 -1.09 51.93 -18.15
N ASN A 424 -2.19 51.17 -18.08
CA ASN A 424 -2.56 50.40 -16.91
C ASN A 424 -1.58 49.26 -16.64
N LEU A 425 -1.15 48.53 -17.68
CA LEU A 425 -0.14 47.49 -17.53
C LEU A 425 1.20 48.06 -17.07
N ASP A 426 1.62 49.23 -17.62
CA ASP A 426 2.84 49.91 -17.14
C ASP A 426 2.76 50.28 -15.66
N ALA A 427 1.59 50.73 -15.19
CA ALA A 427 1.37 51.07 -13.78
C ALA A 427 1.42 49.81 -12.89
N LEU A 428 0.78 48.71 -13.32
CA LEU A 428 0.81 47.43 -12.63
C LEU A 428 2.23 46.82 -12.60
N GLY A 429 2.97 46.89 -13.71
CA GLY A 429 4.37 46.45 -13.78
C GLY A 429 5.27 47.18 -12.79
N ARG A 430 5.12 48.53 -12.67
CA ARG A 430 5.86 49.30 -11.68
C ARG A 430 5.49 48.96 -10.24
N ALA A 431 4.21 48.63 -10.00
CA ALA A 431 3.73 48.30 -8.65
C ALA A 431 4.12 46.89 -8.19
N ALA A 432 4.15 45.92 -9.11
CA ALA A 432 4.46 44.50 -8.80
C ALA A 432 5.98 44.24 -8.81
N SER A 433 6.58 44.23 -10.00
CA SER A 433 8.03 44.08 -10.22
C SER A 433 8.37 44.33 -11.68
N ALA A 434 9.64 44.66 -11.97
CA ALA A 434 10.10 44.92 -13.34
C ALA A 434 9.85 43.71 -14.31
N ASP A 435 9.86 42.48 -13.79
CA ASP A 435 9.70 41.24 -14.56
C ASP A 435 8.28 40.65 -14.50
N PHE A 436 7.30 41.43 -14.03
CA PHE A 436 5.93 40.92 -13.85
C PHE A 436 5.15 40.79 -15.16
N LEU A 437 5.30 41.73 -16.07
CA LEU A 437 4.49 41.75 -17.28
C LEU A 437 4.99 40.79 -18.35
N PRO A 438 4.16 39.81 -18.81
CA PRO A 438 4.52 38.88 -19.87
C PRO A 438 4.43 39.47 -21.26
N LEU A 439 3.74 40.59 -21.40
CA LEU A 439 3.41 41.26 -22.65
C LEU A 439 3.73 42.77 -22.59
N LYS A 440 4.20 43.30 -23.69
CA LYS A 440 4.22 44.72 -23.99
C LYS A 440 3.20 45.00 -25.07
N LEU A 441 2.18 45.79 -24.78
CA LEU A 441 1.13 46.15 -25.71
C LEU A 441 1.59 47.23 -26.69
N GLY A 442 1.21 47.09 -27.96
CA GLY A 442 1.33 48.12 -28.97
C GLY A 442 -0.03 48.73 -29.33
N GLU A 443 -0.28 48.93 -30.61
CA GLU A 443 -1.53 49.50 -31.08
C GLU A 443 -2.68 48.48 -31.06
N ARG A 444 -3.89 48.95 -30.78
CA ARG A 444 -5.10 48.16 -30.94
C ARG A 444 -5.40 47.96 -32.43
N ARG A 445 -5.64 46.73 -32.83
CA ARG A 445 -5.88 46.33 -34.20
C ARG A 445 -7.27 45.73 -34.33
N GLU A 446 -8.00 46.17 -35.34
CA GLU A 446 -9.20 45.49 -35.79
C GLU A 446 -8.80 44.41 -36.82
N ALA A 447 -9.39 43.21 -36.75
CA ALA A 447 -9.07 42.10 -37.64
C ALA A 447 -9.20 42.46 -39.12
N LYS A 448 -10.17 43.31 -39.47
CA LYS A 448 -10.33 43.83 -40.83
C LYS A 448 -9.10 44.58 -41.36
N ASN A 449 -8.30 45.16 -40.48
CA ASN A 449 -7.11 45.92 -40.86
C ASN A 449 -5.86 45.04 -41.00
N VAL A 450 -5.90 43.77 -40.63
CA VAL A 450 -4.79 42.82 -40.68
C VAL A 450 -4.88 41.87 -41.88
N GLY A 451 -5.89 42.05 -42.77
CA GLY A 451 -6.07 41.25 -43.99
C GLY A 451 -6.90 39.97 -43.82
N SER A 452 -7.47 39.80 -42.64
CA SER A 452 -8.43 38.73 -42.30
C SER A 452 -9.68 39.34 -41.73
N GLU A 453 -10.86 38.78 -42.03
CA GLU A 453 -12.12 39.28 -41.46
C GLU A 453 -12.22 39.05 -39.95
N VAL A 454 -11.57 38.00 -39.43
CA VAL A 454 -11.54 37.63 -38.02
C VAL A 454 -10.20 36.96 -37.66
N GLN A 455 -9.81 37.06 -36.40
CA GLN A 455 -8.68 36.31 -35.87
C GLN A 455 -9.18 35.08 -35.09
N GLN A 456 -8.48 33.98 -35.22
CA GLN A 456 -8.77 32.72 -34.53
C GLN A 456 -7.56 32.28 -33.70
N ILE A 457 -7.77 31.46 -32.70
CA ILE A 457 -6.67 30.85 -31.92
C ILE A 457 -6.06 29.71 -32.74
N LEU A 458 -4.75 29.83 -33.04
CA LEU A 458 -4.01 28.83 -33.80
C LEU A 458 -3.29 27.83 -32.90
N ARG A 459 -2.67 28.29 -31.82
CA ARG A 459 -1.80 27.49 -30.97
C ARG A 459 -2.05 27.75 -29.49
N GLY A 460 -1.90 26.72 -28.62
CA GLY A 460 -2.04 26.83 -27.19
C GLY A 460 -1.27 25.80 -26.41
N GLU A 461 -0.90 26.14 -25.19
CA GLU A 461 -0.26 25.29 -24.18
C GLU A 461 -1.31 24.50 -23.39
N PHE A 462 -1.93 23.51 -24.00
CA PHE A 462 -3.06 22.76 -23.44
C PHE A 462 -2.71 21.91 -22.21
N ARG A 463 -1.43 21.70 -21.93
CA ARG A 463 -0.98 21.09 -20.66
C ARG A 463 -1.03 22.06 -19.48
N SER A 464 -1.19 23.36 -19.75
CA SER A 464 -1.34 24.36 -18.70
C SER A 464 -2.62 24.12 -17.89
N ARG A 465 -2.54 24.33 -16.57
CA ARG A 465 -3.72 24.26 -15.67
C ARG A 465 -4.87 25.16 -16.11
N PHE A 466 -4.62 26.23 -16.86
CA PHE A 466 -5.62 27.18 -17.32
C PHE A 466 -6.35 26.76 -18.61
N LEU A 467 -5.81 25.78 -19.34
CA LEU A 467 -6.34 25.31 -20.62
C LEU A 467 -6.65 23.78 -20.61
N LYS A 468 -6.48 23.12 -19.48
CA LYS A 468 -6.67 21.68 -19.35
C LYS A 468 -8.07 21.20 -19.80
N MET A 469 -9.09 22.03 -19.63
CA MET A 469 -10.45 21.70 -20.09
C MET A 469 -10.55 21.54 -21.62
N PHE A 470 -9.59 22.10 -22.37
CA PHE A 470 -9.52 22.00 -23.83
C PHE A 470 -8.58 20.90 -24.31
N GLU A 471 -8.19 19.94 -23.46
CA GLU A 471 -7.42 18.76 -23.87
C GLU A 471 -8.25 17.85 -24.78
N GLY A 472 -7.59 17.21 -25.76
CA GLY A 472 -8.23 16.26 -26.66
C GLY A 472 -9.21 16.89 -27.65
N SER A 473 -10.41 16.34 -27.77
CA SER A 473 -11.45 16.79 -28.73
C SER A 473 -12.02 18.19 -28.42
N ALA A 474 -11.96 18.62 -27.17
CA ALA A 474 -12.45 19.95 -26.75
C ALA A 474 -11.65 21.12 -27.37
N ARG A 475 -10.49 20.87 -27.95
CA ARG A 475 -9.73 21.89 -28.73
C ARG A 475 -10.55 22.51 -29.88
N GLN A 476 -11.45 21.75 -30.45
CA GLN A 476 -12.32 22.23 -31.53
C GLN A 476 -13.18 23.42 -31.07
N ASP A 477 -13.57 23.48 -29.82
CA ASP A 477 -14.36 24.61 -29.29
C ASP A 477 -13.55 25.93 -29.33
N LEU A 478 -12.21 25.89 -29.17
CA LEU A 478 -11.35 27.07 -29.29
C LEU A 478 -11.21 27.56 -30.75
N SER A 479 -11.23 26.66 -31.71
CA SER A 479 -11.12 27.01 -33.12
C SER A 479 -12.38 27.71 -33.66
N LEU A 480 -13.50 27.65 -32.94
CA LEU A 480 -14.73 28.34 -33.25
C LEU A 480 -14.76 29.79 -32.71
N LEU A 481 -13.76 30.15 -31.92
CA LEU A 481 -13.67 31.49 -31.38
C LEU A 481 -13.17 32.48 -32.43
N GLU A 482 -13.89 33.57 -32.57
CA GLU A 482 -13.62 34.66 -33.48
C GLU A 482 -13.41 35.95 -32.69
N PHE A 483 -12.30 36.60 -32.96
CA PHE A 483 -11.89 37.83 -32.31
C PHE A 483 -11.80 38.96 -33.35
N TYR A 484 -12.49 40.05 -33.10
CA TYR A 484 -12.64 41.16 -34.04
C TYR A 484 -11.69 42.30 -33.76
N ASP A 485 -11.27 42.47 -32.50
CA ASP A 485 -10.25 43.40 -32.11
C ASP A 485 -9.34 42.88 -30.99
N PHE A 486 -8.08 43.29 -31.02
CA PHE A 486 -7.06 42.90 -30.05
C PHE A 486 -5.87 43.86 -30.12
N TYR A 487 -5.00 43.83 -29.09
CA TYR A 487 -3.75 44.58 -29.13
C TYR A 487 -2.67 43.81 -29.89
N SER A 488 -1.89 44.53 -30.72
CA SER A 488 -0.57 44.01 -31.09
C SER A 488 0.26 43.86 -29.82
N ALA A 489 0.90 42.77 -29.62
CA ALA A 489 1.65 42.51 -28.41
C ALA A 489 2.95 41.76 -28.71
N VAL A 490 3.98 42.12 -27.97
CA VAL A 490 5.29 41.46 -28.04
C VAL A 490 5.56 40.82 -26.68
N THR A 491 6.09 39.60 -26.66
CA THR A 491 6.46 38.91 -25.44
C THR A 491 7.68 39.57 -24.81
N THR A 492 7.68 39.75 -23.51
CA THR A 492 8.81 40.28 -22.76
C THR A 492 9.83 39.23 -22.31
N GLY A 493 9.52 37.96 -22.50
CA GLY A 493 10.30 36.82 -21.96
C GLY A 493 9.93 36.47 -20.51
N ASN A 494 9.06 37.24 -19.87
CA ASN A 494 8.59 37.00 -18.51
C ASN A 494 7.21 36.32 -18.52
N GLY A 495 6.92 35.42 -17.55
CA GLY A 495 5.65 34.70 -17.50
C GLY A 495 5.49 33.65 -18.61
N GLN A 496 4.26 33.21 -18.84
CA GLN A 496 3.92 32.12 -19.76
C GLN A 496 2.88 32.60 -20.78
N ILE A 497 3.16 32.41 -22.08
CA ILE A 497 2.18 32.60 -23.14
C ILE A 497 1.35 31.30 -23.27
N LEU A 498 0.04 31.43 -23.15
CA LEU A 498 -0.90 30.31 -23.11
C LEU A 498 -1.61 30.07 -24.45
N LEU A 499 -2.01 31.13 -25.15
CA LEU A 499 -2.68 31.08 -26.45
C LEU A 499 -2.09 32.12 -27.43
N HIS A 500 -2.06 31.76 -28.72
CA HIS A 500 -1.66 32.63 -29.80
C HIS A 500 -2.75 32.72 -30.88
N TYR A 501 -2.90 33.89 -31.44
CA TYR A 501 -3.67 34.09 -32.67
C TYR A 501 -2.98 33.51 -33.90
N ALA A 502 -3.69 33.55 -35.03
CA ALA A 502 -3.18 33.04 -36.31
C ALA A 502 -1.98 33.86 -36.82
N ASP A 503 -1.84 35.14 -36.41
CA ASP A 503 -0.68 35.99 -36.72
C ASP A 503 0.47 35.90 -35.69
N GLU A 504 0.45 34.84 -34.84
CA GLU A 504 1.41 34.61 -33.74
C GLU A 504 1.36 35.62 -32.62
N THR A 505 0.46 36.62 -32.65
CA THR A 505 0.27 37.56 -31.54
C THR A 505 -0.27 36.82 -30.31
N PRO A 506 0.25 37.04 -29.09
CA PRO A 506 -0.27 36.44 -27.87
C PRO A 506 -1.75 36.81 -27.61
N ALA A 507 -2.61 35.77 -27.53
CA ALA A 507 -4.03 35.90 -27.20
C ALA A 507 -4.31 35.76 -25.70
N MET A 508 -3.53 34.93 -24.99
CA MET A 508 -3.63 34.76 -23.56
C MET A 508 -2.25 34.52 -22.95
N ALA A 509 -1.99 35.17 -21.82
CA ALA A 509 -0.74 35.02 -21.08
C ALA A 509 -1.00 34.95 -19.58
N ALA A 510 -0.07 34.37 -18.84
CA ALA A 510 -0.10 34.31 -17.38
C ALA A 510 1.20 34.82 -16.77
N SER A 511 1.10 35.50 -15.67
CA SER A 511 2.23 35.88 -14.83
C SER A 511 1.88 35.76 -13.35
N SER A 512 2.88 35.53 -12.51
CA SER A 512 2.70 35.40 -11.06
C SER A 512 3.42 36.50 -10.32
N HIS A 513 2.80 36.98 -9.24
CA HIS A 513 3.39 37.92 -8.30
C HIS A 513 3.09 37.49 -6.87
N GLY A 514 4.13 37.21 -6.09
CA GLY A 514 3.95 36.60 -4.77
C GLY A 514 3.31 35.20 -4.89
N LEU A 515 2.18 35.05 -4.22
CA LEU A 515 1.39 33.80 -4.27
C LEU A 515 0.29 33.82 -5.34
N GLY A 516 -0.05 34.97 -5.92
CA GLY A 516 -1.13 35.10 -6.88
C GLY A 516 -0.70 35.01 -8.32
N THR A 517 -1.67 34.81 -9.20
CA THR A 517 -1.49 34.75 -10.64
C THR A 517 -2.44 35.67 -11.33
N MET A 518 -1.94 36.41 -12.34
CA MET A 518 -2.72 37.25 -13.23
C MET A 518 -2.75 36.62 -14.63
N LEU A 519 -3.95 36.50 -15.17
CA LEU A 519 -4.19 36.12 -16.56
C LEU A 519 -4.48 37.36 -17.38
N PHE A 520 -3.78 37.52 -18.46
CA PHE A 520 -3.97 38.57 -19.44
C PHE A 520 -4.69 37.98 -20.65
N MET A 521 -5.91 38.48 -20.88
CA MET A 521 -6.76 38.04 -21.99
C MET A 521 -6.75 39.14 -23.05
N ASN A 522 -5.97 38.96 -24.13
CA ASN A 522 -5.83 39.96 -25.19
C ASN A 522 -7.05 39.94 -26.14
N PHE A 523 -8.22 40.00 -25.56
CA PHE A 523 -9.52 40.08 -26.19
C PHE A 523 -10.58 40.56 -25.19
N SER A 524 -11.73 40.99 -25.71
CA SER A 524 -12.89 41.35 -24.91
C SER A 524 -13.98 40.27 -24.94
N VAL A 525 -14.77 40.19 -23.87
CA VAL A 525 -15.98 39.38 -23.79
C VAL A 525 -17.17 40.08 -24.48
N GLY A 526 -17.05 41.37 -24.78
CA GLY A 526 -18.11 42.16 -25.42
C GLY A 526 -18.49 41.64 -26.81
N GLU A 527 -19.77 41.66 -27.12
CA GLU A 527 -20.31 41.05 -28.35
C GLU A 527 -19.85 41.71 -29.66
N LEU A 528 -19.30 42.93 -29.58
CA LEU A 528 -18.75 43.67 -30.74
C LEU A 528 -17.28 43.33 -30.99
N SER A 529 -16.60 42.80 -29.99
CA SER A 529 -15.17 42.50 -30.04
C SER A 529 -14.84 41.01 -30.25
N SER A 530 -15.79 40.14 -29.89
CA SER A 530 -15.62 38.69 -30.11
C SER A 530 -16.98 37.95 -30.13
N ASN A 531 -16.96 36.68 -30.65
CA ASN A 531 -18.13 35.79 -30.53
C ASN A 531 -18.06 34.94 -29.25
N LEU A 532 -17.07 35.14 -28.38
CA LEU A 532 -16.75 34.31 -27.21
C LEU A 532 -17.97 34.09 -26.31
N ALA A 533 -18.70 35.14 -25.93
CA ALA A 533 -19.84 35.03 -25.05
C ALA A 533 -21.02 34.22 -25.62
N ARG A 534 -21.06 34.00 -26.94
CA ARG A 534 -22.09 33.21 -27.62
C ARG A 534 -21.74 31.74 -27.76
N GLN A 535 -20.48 31.33 -27.44
CA GLN A 535 -20.03 29.98 -27.53
C GLN A 535 -20.40 29.18 -26.28
N ARG A 536 -20.80 27.94 -26.47
CA ARG A 536 -21.20 27.02 -25.36
C ARG A 536 -20.09 26.78 -24.33
N ALA A 537 -18.83 26.82 -24.77
CA ALA A 537 -17.67 26.62 -23.91
C ALA A 537 -17.42 27.83 -22.97
N PHE A 538 -17.94 29.03 -23.26
CA PHE A 538 -17.65 30.26 -22.53
C PHE A 538 -17.98 30.18 -21.03
N PRO A 539 -19.22 29.83 -20.61
CA PRO A 539 -19.54 29.78 -19.18
C PRO A 539 -18.66 28.78 -18.43
N ALA A 540 -18.46 27.60 -19.04
CA ALA A 540 -17.63 26.56 -18.45
C ALA A 540 -16.16 27.00 -18.33
N TRP A 541 -15.63 27.71 -19.34
CA TRP A 541 -14.26 28.23 -19.32
C TRP A 541 -14.07 29.31 -18.26
N ILE A 542 -14.96 30.27 -18.14
CA ILE A 542 -14.89 31.31 -17.13
C ILE A 542 -14.94 30.74 -15.72
N GLN A 543 -15.86 29.80 -15.44
CA GLN A 543 -15.91 29.11 -14.15
C GLN A 543 -14.64 28.28 -13.89
N PHE A 544 -14.15 27.56 -14.91
CA PHE A 544 -12.90 26.80 -14.82
C PHE A 544 -11.71 27.70 -14.47
N LEU A 545 -11.60 28.89 -15.07
CA LEU A 545 -10.51 29.84 -14.78
C LEU A 545 -10.54 30.33 -13.33
N VAL A 546 -11.73 30.53 -12.74
CA VAL A 546 -11.87 30.90 -11.31
C VAL A 546 -11.22 29.81 -10.44
N HIS A 547 -11.50 28.53 -10.73
CA HIS A 547 -10.91 27.41 -9.99
C HIS A 547 -9.42 27.20 -10.31
N ALA A 548 -9.00 27.37 -11.59
CA ALA A 548 -7.62 27.21 -12.01
C ALA A 548 -6.67 28.28 -11.42
N LEU A 549 -7.20 29.44 -11.04
CA LEU A 549 -6.46 30.49 -10.32
C LEU A 549 -6.32 30.22 -8.82
N SER A 550 -6.99 29.17 -8.28
CA SER A 550 -6.75 28.75 -6.91
C SER A 550 -5.36 28.15 -6.78
N ILE A 551 -4.63 28.57 -5.76
CA ILE A 551 -3.27 28.08 -5.47
C ILE A 551 -3.31 26.66 -4.89
N GLU A 552 -4.45 26.30 -4.34
CA GLU A 552 -4.61 25.03 -3.63
C GLU A 552 -4.70 23.87 -4.63
N GLU A 553 -3.66 23.03 -4.61
CA GLU A 553 -3.77 21.70 -5.18
C GLU A 553 -4.93 20.95 -4.50
N PRO A 554 -5.71 20.14 -5.25
CA PRO A 554 -6.77 19.35 -4.65
C PRO A 554 -6.19 18.50 -3.53
N ARG A 555 -6.67 18.72 -2.32
CA ARG A 555 -6.20 18.01 -1.12
C ARG A 555 -6.45 16.51 -1.29
N LYS A 556 -5.46 15.70 -0.97
CA LYS A 556 -5.66 14.24 -0.94
C LYS A 556 -6.71 13.91 0.11
N ILE A 557 -7.74 13.20 -0.29
CA ILE A 557 -8.84 12.81 0.62
C ILE A 557 -8.41 11.75 1.63
N ALA A 558 -7.41 10.93 1.28
CA ALA A 558 -6.83 9.91 2.14
C ALA A 558 -5.38 9.59 1.76
N HIS A 559 -4.62 9.11 2.72
CA HIS A 559 -3.27 8.59 2.60
C HIS A 559 -3.26 7.09 2.96
N GLN A 560 -2.15 6.42 2.68
CA GLN A 560 -1.94 5.01 3.08
C GLN A 560 -0.86 4.90 4.15
N VAL A 561 -0.98 3.89 5.01
CA VAL A 561 0.08 3.53 5.97
C VAL A 561 1.36 3.19 5.21
N GLY A 562 2.49 3.65 5.72
CA GLY A 562 3.79 3.56 5.07
C GLY A 562 4.15 4.77 4.20
N GLY A 563 3.17 5.62 3.85
CA GLY A 563 3.39 6.86 3.12
C GLY A 563 3.88 8.01 4.00
N GLN A 564 4.19 9.13 3.34
CA GLN A 564 4.46 10.41 3.99
C GLN A 564 3.24 11.32 3.86
N ILE A 565 2.88 11.99 4.95
CA ILE A 565 1.92 13.07 4.95
C ILE A 565 2.69 14.37 4.82
N GLU A 566 2.37 15.15 3.81
CA GLU A 566 2.93 16.47 3.56
C GLU A 566 1.83 17.52 3.68
N ALA A 567 2.13 18.63 4.34
CA ALA A 567 1.22 19.75 4.49
C ALA A 567 1.99 21.06 4.60
N GLU A 568 1.30 22.15 4.33
CA GLU A 568 1.81 23.49 4.60
C GLU A 568 1.04 24.11 5.76
N VAL A 569 1.75 24.67 6.72
CA VAL A 569 1.19 25.34 7.89
C VAL A 569 1.78 26.74 8.07
N TRP A 570 1.00 27.67 8.62
CA TRP A 570 1.51 29.00 8.90
C TRP A 570 2.59 28.99 9.99
N ARG A 571 3.60 29.84 9.83
CA ARG A 571 4.71 29.98 10.79
C ARG A 571 4.24 30.27 12.21
N THR A 572 3.18 31.06 12.34
CA THR A 572 2.56 31.36 13.64
C THR A 572 1.93 30.16 14.28
N ASP A 573 1.27 29.32 13.48
CA ASP A 573 0.56 28.15 13.96
C ASP A 573 1.49 27.00 14.35
N LEU A 574 2.63 26.86 13.66
CA LEU A 574 3.62 25.83 14.01
C LEU A 574 4.20 26.00 15.42
N ARG A 575 4.23 27.25 15.94
CA ARG A 575 4.73 27.54 17.30
C ARG A 575 3.75 27.19 18.40
N SER A 576 2.46 27.25 18.12
CA SER A 576 1.37 27.05 19.09
C SER A 576 0.56 25.78 18.85
N GLY A 577 0.71 25.15 17.68
CA GLY A 577 -0.04 24.00 17.26
C GLY A 577 0.68 22.68 17.56
N GLU A 578 -0.09 21.60 17.61
CA GLU A 578 0.37 20.27 17.89
C GLU A 578 -0.13 19.29 16.82
N PHE A 579 0.76 18.43 16.34
CA PHE A 579 0.41 17.30 15.46
C PHE A 579 0.12 16.07 16.30
N LEU A 580 -1.08 15.52 16.14
CA LEU A 580 -1.55 14.35 16.90
C LEU A 580 -1.78 13.16 15.98
N ARG A 581 -1.35 11.98 16.41
CA ARG A 581 -1.68 10.70 15.79
C ARG A 581 -3.11 10.25 16.17
N PRO A 582 -3.65 9.21 15.47
CA PRO A 582 -4.97 8.65 15.82
C PRO A 582 -5.09 8.15 17.27
N ASP A 583 -3.99 7.77 17.91
CA ASP A 583 -3.92 7.36 19.32
C ASP A 583 -3.77 8.53 20.31
N GLY A 584 -3.83 9.77 19.81
CA GLY A 584 -3.72 10.98 20.62
C GLY A 584 -2.28 11.36 21.04
N LYS A 585 -1.27 10.63 20.57
CA LYS A 585 0.14 10.97 20.86
C LYS A 585 0.65 12.05 19.92
N ALA A 586 1.44 12.96 20.48
CA ALA A 586 2.08 14.02 19.70
C ALA A 586 3.15 13.47 18.73
N ILE A 587 3.26 14.12 17.57
CA ILE A 587 4.29 13.87 16.56
C ILE A 587 5.12 15.13 16.38
N GLN A 588 6.43 14.96 16.23
CA GLN A 588 7.31 16.03 15.77
C GLN A 588 7.52 15.88 14.26
N PRO A 589 6.94 16.76 13.42
CA PRO A 589 7.15 16.71 11.98
C PRO A 589 8.54 17.23 11.61
N ARG A 590 9.04 16.80 10.46
CA ARG A 590 10.14 17.51 9.78
C ARG A 590 9.58 18.78 9.19
N THR A 591 10.32 19.90 9.34
CA THR A 591 9.87 21.21 8.90
C THR A 591 10.88 21.85 7.97
N GLU A 592 10.39 22.46 6.89
CA GLU A 592 11.17 23.23 5.93
C GLU A 592 10.51 24.60 5.74
N ALA A 593 11.28 25.68 5.88
CA ALA A 593 10.74 27.03 5.76
C ALA A 593 10.47 27.38 4.29
N ARG A 594 9.26 27.86 4.00
CA ARG A 594 8.83 28.38 2.70
C ARG A 594 8.16 29.74 2.88
N GLY A 595 8.96 30.78 3.07
CA GLY A 595 8.47 32.15 3.35
C GLY A 595 7.70 32.23 4.67
N GLU A 596 6.43 32.63 4.62
CA GLU A 596 5.54 32.72 5.77
C GLU A 596 4.93 31.40 6.19
N ARG A 597 5.12 30.32 5.41
CA ARG A 597 4.65 28.96 5.69
C ARG A 597 5.83 28.03 5.95
N TYR A 598 5.52 26.91 6.57
CA TYR A 598 6.42 25.75 6.69
C TYR A 598 5.81 24.57 5.98
N ALA A 599 6.58 23.96 5.09
CA ALA A 599 6.30 22.60 4.65
C ALA A 599 6.61 21.66 5.81
N VAL A 600 5.65 20.85 6.20
CA VAL A 600 5.77 19.86 7.26
C VAL A 600 5.57 18.48 6.67
N SER A 601 6.40 17.52 7.09
CA SER A 601 6.26 16.13 6.68
C SER A 601 6.43 15.17 7.86
N PHE A 602 5.62 14.11 7.88
CA PHE A 602 5.69 13.07 8.91
C PHE A 602 5.16 11.74 8.38
N PRO A 603 5.63 10.60 8.92
CA PRO A 603 5.21 9.29 8.45
C PRO A 603 3.77 8.95 8.88
N ALA A 604 3.03 8.32 7.98
CA ALA A 604 1.70 7.75 8.23
C ALA A 604 1.86 6.30 8.75
N ASP A 605 1.95 6.13 10.05
CA ASP A 605 2.28 4.83 10.67
C ASP A 605 1.06 4.00 11.07
N ARG A 606 -0.11 4.65 11.20
CA ARG A 606 -1.34 4.03 11.73
C ARG A 606 -2.56 4.48 10.96
N THR A 607 -3.55 3.63 10.89
CA THR A 607 -4.86 3.96 10.32
C THR A 607 -5.63 4.92 11.24
N GLY A 608 -6.44 5.80 10.64
CA GLY A 608 -7.27 6.77 11.35
C GLY A 608 -6.97 8.21 10.99
N PHE A 609 -7.38 9.14 11.85
CA PHE A 609 -7.22 10.57 11.60
C PHE A 609 -6.02 11.14 12.33
N TYR A 610 -5.09 11.73 11.58
CA TYR A 610 -4.05 12.61 12.09
C TYR A 610 -4.58 14.02 12.11
N GLN A 611 -4.26 14.79 13.14
CA GLN A 611 -4.78 16.13 13.31
C GLN A 611 -3.65 17.13 13.59
N PHE A 612 -3.76 18.29 13.02
CA PHE A 612 -3.00 19.46 13.42
C PHE A 612 -3.96 20.51 13.96
N THR A 613 -3.72 20.99 15.15
CA THR A 613 -4.53 22.04 15.79
C THR A 613 -3.68 23.29 15.94
N GLY A 614 -3.80 24.22 15.02
CA GLY A 614 -3.21 25.54 15.10
C GLY A 614 -4.24 26.59 15.54
N SER A 615 -3.79 27.84 15.68
CA SER A 615 -4.65 28.95 16.06
C SER A 615 -5.52 29.46 14.90
N ARG A 616 -5.03 29.34 13.66
CA ARG A 616 -5.70 29.81 12.44
C ARG A 616 -6.22 28.66 11.57
N GLU A 617 -5.54 27.53 11.57
CA GLU A 617 -5.86 26.39 10.72
C GLU A 617 -5.98 25.10 11.53
N GLN A 618 -7.00 24.33 11.23
CA GLN A 618 -7.10 22.94 11.64
C GLN A 618 -6.89 22.06 10.40
N ASN A 619 -5.92 21.16 10.45
CA ASN A 619 -5.67 20.22 9.39
C ASN A 619 -5.95 18.80 9.88
N ILE A 620 -6.73 18.05 9.11
CA ILE A 620 -7.05 16.65 9.39
C ILE A 620 -6.62 15.82 8.18
N PHE A 621 -5.90 14.72 8.44
CA PHE A 621 -5.43 13.80 7.41
C PHE A 621 -5.95 12.40 7.72
N ALA A 622 -6.59 11.78 6.76
CA ALA A 622 -7.06 10.40 6.87
C ALA A 622 -5.99 9.43 6.37
N VAL A 623 -5.80 8.34 7.09
CA VAL A 623 -4.84 7.28 6.73
C VAL A 623 -5.54 5.93 6.79
N ASN A 624 -5.38 5.13 5.75
CA ASN A 624 -5.95 3.79 5.61
C ASN A 624 -4.87 2.74 5.41
N SER A 625 -5.18 1.50 5.70
CA SER A 625 -4.36 0.37 5.29
C SER A 625 -4.38 0.20 3.77
N PRO A 626 -3.35 -0.41 3.18
CA PRO A 626 -3.35 -0.72 1.76
C PRO A 626 -4.49 -1.66 1.38
N ALA A 627 -5.25 -1.31 0.33
CA ALA A 627 -6.39 -2.10 -0.15
C ALA A 627 -6.00 -3.52 -0.61
N ALA A 628 -4.74 -3.70 -1.00
CA ALA A 628 -4.24 -5.00 -1.44
C ALA A 628 -4.18 -6.05 -0.31
N GLU A 629 -4.14 -5.63 0.94
CA GLU A 629 -4.14 -6.51 2.12
C GLU A 629 -5.51 -7.15 2.40
N THR A 630 -6.58 -6.66 1.77
CA THR A 630 -7.94 -7.21 1.91
C THR A 630 -8.11 -8.58 1.24
N ASP A 631 -7.36 -8.88 0.18
CA ASP A 631 -7.38 -10.19 -0.48
C ASP A 631 -6.48 -11.17 0.25
N LEU A 632 -7.05 -11.99 1.12
CA LEU A 632 -6.33 -12.93 1.97
C LEU A 632 -5.93 -14.25 1.29
N ARG A 633 -6.09 -14.41 -0.03
CA ARG A 633 -5.66 -15.63 -0.72
C ARG A 633 -4.18 -15.88 -0.52
N GLN A 634 -3.83 -17.12 -0.23
CA GLN A 634 -2.43 -17.56 -0.11
C GLN A 634 -1.81 -17.82 -1.47
N ILE A 635 -0.49 -17.72 -1.52
CA ILE A 635 0.28 -18.33 -2.59
C ILE A 635 0.35 -19.84 -2.36
N ASP A 636 0.30 -20.60 -3.45
CA ASP A 636 0.45 -22.04 -3.37
C ASP A 636 1.89 -22.39 -2.99
N GLN A 637 2.06 -23.32 -2.02
CA GLN A 637 3.39 -23.76 -1.60
C GLN A 637 4.22 -24.32 -2.75
N GLU A 638 3.57 -24.91 -3.77
CA GLU A 638 4.23 -25.43 -4.98
C GLU A 638 4.71 -24.29 -5.93
N GLU A 639 4.16 -23.08 -5.78
CA GLU A 639 4.58 -21.91 -6.60
C GLU A 639 5.84 -21.25 -6.03
N LEU A 640 6.05 -21.24 -4.71
CA LEU A 640 7.17 -20.53 -4.08
C LEU A 640 8.55 -20.97 -4.58
N PRO A 641 8.85 -22.28 -4.78
CA PRO A 641 10.15 -22.69 -5.31
C PRO A 641 10.45 -22.18 -6.72
N LYS A 642 9.43 -21.78 -7.49
CA LYS A 642 9.60 -21.22 -8.85
C LYS A 642 10.24 -19.83 -8.84
N PHE A 643 10.22 -19.15 -7.71
CA PHE A 643 10.83 -17.82 -7.51
C PHE A 643 12.26 -17.90 -6.99
N PHE A 644 12.78 -19.10 -6.68
CA PHE A 644 14.16 -19.26 -6.23
C PHE A 644 15.10 -19.15 -7.44
N ASP A 645 16.15 -18.37 -7.28
CA ASP A 645 17.18 -18.19 -8.31
C ASP A 645 18.05 -19.43 -8.48
N HIS A 646 18.16 -20.24 -7.41
CA HIS A 646 18.92 -21.47 -7.36
C HIS A 646 17.98 -22.68 -7.23
N PRO A 647 17.93 -23.60 -8.23
CA PRO A 647 17.06 -24.78 -8.18
C PRO A 647 17.34 -25.73 -7.00
N ASP A 648 18.58 -25.73 -6.51
CA ASP A 648 19.05 -26.58 -5.42
C ASP A 648 18.99 -25.87 -4.05
N GLN A 649 18.24 -24.76 -3.93
CA GLN A 649 18.06 -24.05 -2.68
C GLN A 649 17.41 -24.95 -1.63
N ASP A 650 18.05 -25.12 -0.46
CA ASP A 650 17.52 -25.92 0.63
C ASP A 650 16.35 -25.19 1.31
N ALA A 651 15.12 -25.59 0.97
CA ALA A 651 13.90 -24.93 1.40
C ALA A 651 12.93 -25.91 2.07
N HIS A 652 12.44 -25.56 3.24
CA HIS A 652 11.56 -26.38 4.06
C HIS A 652 10.26 -25.66 4.39
N PHE A 653 9.12 -26.29 4.08
CA PHE A 653 7.79 -25.80 4.44
C PHE A 653 7.34 -26.45 5.74
N ILE A 654 6.94 -25.64 6.72
CA ILE A 654 6.58 -26.07 8.07
C ILE A 654 5.13 -25.70 8.34
N GLU A 655 4.28 -26.70 8.46
CA GLU A 655 2.88 -26.56 8.87
C GLU A 655 2.74 -26.86 10.37
N GLY A 656 2.37 -25.85 11.16
CA GLY A 656 1.94 -26.03 12.55
C GLY A 656 3.06 -26.33 13.55
N ALA A 657 2.69 -26.87 14.71
CA ALA A 657 3.54 -27.05 15.90
C ALA A 657 4.68 -28.09 15.69
N THR A 658 5.65 -27.78 14.84
CA THR A 658 6.82 -28.60 14.59
C THR A 658 7.88 -28.34 15.66
N ASP A 659 8.56 -29.41 16.10
CA ASP A 659 9.70 -29.29 16.99
C ASP A 659 10.93 -28.86 16.17
N PHE A 660 11.24 -27.57 16.15
CA PHE A 660 12.34 -26.98 15.39
C PHE A 660 13.72 -27.56 15.73
N ARG A 661 13.87 -28.19 16.91
CA ARG A 661 15.11 -28.89 17.27
C ARG A 661 15.40 -30.08 16.34
N HIS A 662 14.34 -30.68 15.79
CA HIS A 662 14.49 -31.88 14.95
C HIS A 662 14.76 -31.55 13.48
N ILE A 663 14.37 -30.39 12.99
CA ILE A 663 14.64 -29.96 11.61
C ILE A 663 16.11 -29.61 11.42
N ALA A 664 16.76 -29.05 12.46
CA ALA A 664 18.18 -28.70 12.44
C ALA A 664 19.13 -29.92 12.49
N ASP A 665 18.66 -31.10 12.99
CA ASP A 665 19.52 -32.22 13.37
C ASP A 665 19.78 -33.26 12.28
N GLY A 666 19.27 -33.16 11.06
CA GLY A 666 19.57 -34.07 9.94
C GLY A 666 18.39 -34.91 9.43
N ARG A 667 18.61 -35.70 8.38
CA ARG A 667 17.55 -36.50 7.71
C ARG A 667 17.18 -37.77 8.50
N PRO A 668 15.92 -37.97 8.91
CA PRO A 668 15.50 -39.15 9.60
C PRO A 668 15.50 -40.36 8.63
N ILE A 669 16.21 -41.43 8.99
CA ILE A 669 16.34 -42.66 8.16
C ILE A 669 15.46 -43.84 8.64
N PHE A 670 14.54 -43.60 9.55
CA PHE A 670 13.69 -44.64 10.13
C PHE A 670 12.87 -45.42 9.09
N HIS A 671 12.51 -44.82 7.97
CA HIS A 671 11.74 -45.44 6.89
C HIS A 671 12.51 -46.61 6.24
N TRP A 672 13.85 -46.55 6.15
CA TRP A 672 14.67 -47.65 5.66
C TRP A 672 14.64 -48.83 6.63
N PHE A 673 14.64 -48.56 7.93
CA PHE A 673 14.52 -49.60 8.96
C PHE A 673 13.11 -50.17 9.00
N LEU A 674 12.07 -49.39 8.75
CA LEU A 674 10.70 -49.86 8.61
C LEU A 674 10.56 -50.81 7.41
N PHE A 675 11.10 -50.39 6.25
CA PHE A 675 11.12 -51.25 5.06
C PHE A 675 11.85 -52.58 5.34
N GLY A 676 13.00 -52.54 5.97
CA GLY A 676 13.75 -53.73 6.41
C GLY A 676 12.94 -54.61 7.36
N ALA A 677 12.27 -54.05 8.34
CA ALA A 677 11.42 -54.77 9.27
C ALA A 677 10.28 -55.53 8.55
N VAL A 678 9.57 -54.86 7.65
CA VAL A 678 8.50 -55.45 6.84
C VAL A 678 9.05 -56.59 5.97
N LEU A 679 10.22 -56.43 5.35
CA LEU A 679 10.89 -57.45 4.55
C LEU A 679 11.21 -58.69 5.38
N PHE A 680 11.80 -58.50 6.57
CA PHE A 680 12.12 -59.62 7.46
C PHE A 680 10.87 -60.35 8.00
N LEU A 681 9.76 -59.64 8.23
CA LEU A 681 8.48 -60.22 8.58
C LEU A 681 7.91 -61.07 7.43
N MET A 682 8.02 -60.63 6.18
CA MET A 682 7.64 -61.39 5.00
C MET A 682 8.49 -62.61 4.80
N LEU A 683 9.80 -62.50 5.03
CA LEU A 683 10.73 -63.66 4.99
C LEU A 683 10.39 -64.71 6.06
N GLU A 684 10.04 -64.25 7.28
CA GLU A 684 9.61 -65.13 8.35
C GLU A 684 8.33 -65.91 7.98
N THR A 685 7.31 -65.21 7.52
CA THR A 685 6.02 -65.80 7.12
C THR A 685 6.17 -66.74 5.93
N GLY A 686 6.98 -66.37 4.92
CA GLY A 686 7.29 -67.15 3.76
C GLY A 686 8.05 -68.47 4.17
N PHE A 687 9.03 -68.33 5.07
CA PHE A 687 9.79 -69.46 5.58
C PHE A 687 8.91 -70.42 6.41
N GLN A 688 8.00 -69.94 7.23
CA GLN A 688 7.00 -70.74 7.96
C GLN A 688 6.05 -71.44 6.99
N GLY A 689 5.61 -70.80 5.91
CA GLY A 689 4.76 -71.38 4.86
C GLY A 689 5.46 -72.53 4.09
N LEU A 690 6.74 -72.29 3.77
CA LEU A 690 7.58 -73.35 3.13
C LEU A 690 7.74 -74.60 4.04
N ILE A 691 7.98 -74.42 5.32
CA ILE A 691 8.09 -75.48 6.28
C ILE A 691 6.78 -76.24 6.41
N LYS A 692 5.63 -75.59 6.46
CA LYS A 692 4.30 -76.22 6.52
C LYS A 692 3.99 -77.04 5.27
N ARG A 693 4.30 -76.56 4.06
CA ARG A 693 4.08 -77.30 2.79
C ARG A 693 4.97 -78.52 2.63
N VAL A 694 6.11 -78.56 3.28
CA VAL A 694 7.03 -79.70 3.23
C VAL A 694 6.69 -80.69 4.33
N SER A 695 5.87 -80.36 5.33
CA SER A 695 5.42 -81.25 6.43
C SER A 695 4.03 -81.84 6.21
N SER A 696 3.24 -81.32 5.25
CA SER A 696 2.05 -81.98 4.71
C SER A 696 2.43 -82.89 3.53
#